data_9611f3850514fea2f86e94649b90c56c
#
_entry.id   9611f3850514fea2f86e94649b90c56c
#
_cell.length_a   1.000
_cell.length_b   1.000
_cell.length_c   1.000
_cell.angle_alpha   90.00
_cell.angle_beta   90.00
_cell.angle_gamma   90.00
#
_symmetry.space_group_name_H-M   'P 1'
#
loop_
_entity.id
_entity.type
_entity.pdbx_description
1 polymer ?
#
loop_
_entity_poly.entity_id
_entity_poly.type
_entity_poly.pdbx_seq_one_letter_code
_entity_poly.pdbx_strand_id
1 'polypeptide(L)'
;HIDCLRDPKQELTKIARRINELVRNENLRYRDIAIVTGDVNIYAGYVREIFDKYNIPYFIDATQEILFHPFIEFIRSIPDIAAQNFSADAVFRFLRCGFSELLDSEIDVLENYVLACGVRGKSAWDKKWVRLPKHKAGYDIELLNQSREYIMELLKPVYQVFSDKKSTVKDYVLAIYKLIVLLDIPDKLAKKEQALLDAGDQTASKEYGQIYKIVMQLFEKYVAVLGDECMDAEEFTQILDAGLDAADVAVIPPGYDTVTIGDIERTRLTNIKVMFFAGVNDGIVPKAAGRGGIISQYEREALKELDIELAPGAREQAFIQRFYLYLNMTKPSRELYISYTRLDSEKKAAQPSYLIGILKGMFPELVVTETEDVEQLLDISSRQSALDYLLSNKVDDRWCEIAAAVMLYDASVSDAGDGNEVDDKEFAQKNSVERLINAKFEHYSKDPISRNVARSIYGRHMEGSITRFEQFARCAYAHFLNYGLRLTEREESGFTSLDMGNIYHEALERYSKKLDRESTDWFSVTDTKRDELAMEAINEVIDEYAGFGIFDTAESQHSISHMKAVFKQTVWALTTQIRRGSFVPERFEFSFYESLDMANDVTVDIKGRVDRTDTYTDEGRLFVKVLDYNCLLYTSPSPRDLSTS
;
A
#
# COMPACT_ATOMS: atom_id res chain seq x y z
N HIS A 1 -37.53 -12.96 -15.54
CA HIS A 1 -37.27 -12.99 -14.09
C HIS A 1 -36.75 -11.63 -13.63
N ILE A 2 -37.19 -11.18 -12.45
CA ILE A 2 -36.66 -9.95 -11.81
C ILE A 2 -36.21 -10.30 -10.39
N ASP A 3 -34.95 -9.96 -10.06
CA ASP A 3 -34.35 -10.22 -8.75
C ASP A 3 -33.93 -8.94 -8.08
N CYS A 4 -34.23 -8.82 -6.78
CA CYS A 4 -33.71 -7.75 -5.91
C CYS A 4 -32.67 -8.34 -4.94
N LEU A 5 -31.46 -7.81 -4.95
CA LEU A 5 -30.34 -8.34 -4.17
C LEU A 5 -29.73 -7.24 -3.30
N ARG A 6 -28.90 -7.62 -2.34
CA ARG A 6 -28.33 -6.67 -1.39
C ARG A 6 -27.28 -5.75 -2.04
N ASP A 7 -26.33 -6.35 -2.74
CA ASP A 7 -25.16 -5.67 -3.31
C ASP A 7 -24.67 -6.35 -4.60
N PRO A 8 -23.78 -5.72 -5.41
CA PRO A 8 -23.30 -6.29 -6.66
C PRO A 8 -22.58 -7.63 -6.52
N LYS A 9 -21.89 -7.88 -5.39
CA LYS A 9 -21.22 -9.16 -5.13
C LYS A 9 -22.23 -10.30 -4.98
N GLN A 10 -23.30 -10.06 -4.22
CA GLN A 10 -24.40 -11.02 -4.06
C GLN A 10 -25.11 -11.27 -5.38
N GLU A 11 -25.32 -10.22 -6.18
CA GLU A 11 -25.93 -10.29 -7.49
C GLU A 11 -25.16 -11.22 -8.43
N LEU A 12 -23.86 -11.01 -8.57
CA LEU A 12 -23.01 -11.87 -9.39
C LEU A 12 -22.91 -13.31 -8.87
N THR A 13 -22.92 -13.49 -7.56
CA THR A 13 -22.93 -14.83 -6.97
C THR A 13 -24.18 -15.60 -7.38
N LYS A 14 -25.36 -14.96 -7.35
CA LYS A 14 -26.61 -15.57 -7.81
C LYS A 14 -26.57 -15.86 -9.31
N ILE A 15 -26.06 -14.92 -10.11
CA ILE A 15 -25.91 -15.11 -11.56
C ILE A 15 -24.97 -16.29 -11.86
N ALA A 16 -23.82 -16.38 -11.22
CA ALA A 16 -22.86 -17.47 -11.43
C ALA A 16 -23.46 -18.85 -11.13
N ARG A 17 -24.25 -18.95 -10.06
CA ARG A 17 -24.99 -20.18 -9.73
C ARG A 17 -25.99 -20.54 -10.81
N ARG A 18 -26.80 -19.57 -11.26
CA ARG A 18 -27.77 -19.81 -12.31
C ARG A 18 -27.10 -20.21 -13.63
N ILE A 19 -25.95 -19.64 -13.96
CA ILE A 19 -25.15 -20.07 -15.12
C ILE A 19 -24.75 -21.54 -15.01
N ASN A 20 -24.22 -21.95 -13.84
CA ASN A 20 -23.87 -23.36 -13.64
C ASN A 20 -25.05 -24.31 -13.74
N GLU A 21 -26.23 -23.93 -13.22
CA GLU A 21 -27.49 -24.71 -13.40
C GLU A 21 -27.87 -24.82 -14.87
N LEU A 22 -27.85 -23.70 -15.61
CA LEU A 22 -28.20 -23.67 -17.03
C LEU A 22 -27.28 -24.55 -17.88
N VAL A 23 -25.96 -24.49 -17.60
CA VAL A 23 -24.97 -25.29 -18.33
C VAL A 23 -25.11 -26.79 -17.98
N ARG A 24 -25.25 -27.15 -16.68
CA ARG A 24 -25.27 -28.52 -16.22
C ARG A 24 -26.62 -29.25 -16.50
N ASN A 25 -27.72 -28.55 -16.27
CA ASN A 25 -29.02 -29.16 -16.28
C ASN A 25 -29.76 -28.92 -17.59
N GLU A 26 -29.47 -27.83 -18.30
CA GLU A 26 -30.23 -27.41 -19.48
C GLU A 26 -29.42 -27.47 -20.78
N ASN A 27 -28.20 -28.03 -20.72
CA ASN A 27 -27.31 -28.29 -21.85
C ASN A 27 -26.97 -27.04 -22.69
N LEU A 28 -26.89 -25.87 -22.03
CA LEU A 28 -26.39 -24.62 -22.62
C LEU A 28 -24.87 -24.57 -22.60
N ARG A 29 -24.28 -23.84 -23.54
CA ARG A 29 -22.85 -23.54 -23.54
C ARG A 29 -22.62 -22.17 -22.92
N TYR A 30 -21.45 -21.93 -22.38
CA TYR A 30 -21.08 -20.63 -21.81
C TYR A 30 -21.26 -19.50 -22.81
N ARG A 31 -20.91 -19.70 -24.08
CA ARG A 31 -21.10 -18.72 -25.18
C ARG A 31 -22.55 -18.38 -25.50
N ASP A 32 -23.52 -19.21 -25.09
CA ASP A 32 -24.93 -18.95 -25.24
C ASP A 32 -25.48 -17.95 -24.21
N ILE A 33 -24.66 -17.61 -23.22
CA ILE A 33 -25.00 -16.81 -22.04
C ILE A 33 -24.20 -15.52 -22.05
N ALA A 34 -24.86 -14.40 -21.76
CA ALA A 34 -24.20 -13.09 -21.60
C ALA A 34 -24.69 -12.36 -20.35
N ILE A 35 -23.83 -11.52 -19.80
CA ILE A 35 -24.17 -10.57 -18.75
C ILE A 35 -23.98 -9.16 -19.32
N VAL A 36 -24.98 -8.31 -19.17
CA VAL A 36 -24.93 -6.92 -19.60
C VAL A 36 -25.20 -6.02 -18.41
N THR A 37 -24.43 -4.95 -18.29
CA THR A 37 -24.59 -3.95 -17.22
C THR A 37 -24.42 -2.53 -17.76
N GLY A 38 -24.87 -1.54 -17.03
CA GLY A 38 -24.65 -0.13 -17.38
C GLY A 38 -23.23 0.35 -17.11
N ASP A 39 -22.50 -0.33 -16.20
CA ASP A 39 -21.10 -0.03 -15.90
C ASP A 39 -20.36 -1.33 -15.54
N VAL A 40 -19.51 -1.79 -16.46
CA VAL A 40 -18.73 -3.03 -16.29
C VAL A 40 -17.70 -2.91 -15.16
N ASN A 41 -17.17 -1.73 -14.91
CA ASN A 41 -16.11 -1.53 -13.93
C ASN A 41 -16.58 -1.83 -12.50
N ILE A 42 -17.87 -1.59 -12.19
CA ILE A 42 -18.48 -1.96 -10.91
C ILE A 42 -18.36 -3.46 -10.64
N TYR A 43 -18.45 -4.26 -11.70
CA TYR A 43 -18.54 -5.72 -11.62
C TYR A 43 -17.22 -6.45 -11.89
N ALA A 44 -16.28 -5.83 -12.63
CA ALA A 44 -15.07 -6.50 -13.14
C ALA A 44 -14.24 -7.20 -12.05
N GLY A 45 -14.07 -6.57 -10.88
CA GLY A 45 -13.36 -7.17 -9.76
C GLY A 45 -14.07 -8.37 -9.16
N TYR A 46 -15.40 -8.26 -8.98
CA TYR A 46 -16.22 -9.35 -8.44
C TYR A 46 -16.35 -10.53 -9.42
N VAL A 47 -16.38 -10.25 -10.73
CA VAL A 47 -16.42 -11.30 -11.76
C VAL A 47 -15.21 -12.22 -11.64
N ARG A 48 -14.00 -11.68 -11.55
CA ARG A 48 -12.79 -12.48 -11.39
C ARG A 48 -12.90 -13.39 -10.16
N GLU A 49 -13.18 -12.79 -9.00
CA GLU A 49 -13.30 -13.54 -7.72
C GLU A 49 -14.35 -14.66 -7.79
N ILE A 50 -15.54 -14.35 -8.31
CA ILE A 50 -16.68 -15.26 -8.26
C ILE A 50 -16.60 -16.31 -9.37
N PHE A 51 -16.28 -15.93 -10.62
CA PHE A 51 -16.28 -16.85 -11.75
C PHE A 51 -15.14 -17.85 -11.68
N ASP A 52 -13.95 -17.42 -11.21
CA ASP A 52 -12.84 -18.34 -10.92
C ASP A 52 -13.24 -19.35 -9.83
N LYS A 53 -13.93 -18.91 -8.78
CA LYS A 53 -14.46 -19.76 -7.71
C LYS A 53 -15.44 -20.82 -8.23
N TYR A 54 -16.28 -20.47 -9.18
CA TYR A 54 -17.28 -21.37 -9.78
C TYR A 54 -16.77 -22.09 -11.04
N ASN A 55 -15.52 -21.92 -11.43
CA ASN A 55 -14.89 -22.46 -12.65
C ASN A 55 -15.69 -22.10 -13.92
N ILE A 56 -16.21 -20.89 -14.00
CA ILE A 56 -16.95 -20.38 -15.16
C ILE A 56 -15.97 -19.65 -16.07
N PRO A 57 -15.74 -20.11 -17.31
CA PRO A 57 -14.92 -19.37 -18.26
C PRO A 57 -15.64 -18.09 -18.68
N TYR A 58 -14.97 -16.96 -18.63
CA TYR A 58 -15.57 -15.65 -18.90
C TYR A 58 -14.67 -14.76 -19.76
N PHE A 59 -15.29 -13.78 -20.37
CA PHE A 59 -14.64 -12.67 -21.03
C PHE A 59 -15.32 -11.36 -20.60
N ILE A 60 -14.53 -10.43 -20.07
CA ILE A 60 -15.00 -9.09 -19.70
C ILE A 60 -14.65 -8.14 -20.84
N ASP A 61 -15.67 -7.61 -21.53
CA ASP A 61 -15.53 -6.56 -22.52
C ASP A 61 -15.45 -5.19 -21.83
N ALA A 62 -14.37 -5.00 -21.05
CA ALA A 62 -14.04 -3.73 -20.42
C ALA A 62 -12.78 -3.15 -21.08
N THR A 63 -12.70 -1.84 -21.16
CA THR A 63 -11.40 -1.19 -21.36
C THR A 63 -10.61 -1.28 -20.08
N GLN A 64 -9.37 -1.73 -20.16
CA GLN A 64 -8.46 -1.69 -19.02
C GLN A 64 -7.75 -0.35 -19.02
N GLU A 65 -7.86 0.36 -17.89
CA GLU A 65 -7.04 1.53 -17.64
C GLU A 65 -5.57 1.10 -17.58
N ILE A 66 -4.74 1.73 -18.41
CA ILE A 66 -3.32 1.40 -18.49
C ILE A 66 -2.47 2.08 -17.41
N LEU A 67 -3.07 2.97 -16.63
CA LEU A 67 -2.35 3.82 -15.66
C LEU A 67 -1.55 3.04 -14.61
N PHE A 68 -2.01 1.85 -14.23
CA PHE A 68 -1.33 0.99 -13.25
C PHE A 68 -0.31 0.03 -13.88
N HIS A 69 -0.13 0.08 -15.21
CA HIS A 69 0.85 -0.78 -15.87
C HIS A 69 2.27 -0.30 -15.55
N PRO A 70 3.23 -1.20 -15.19
CA PRO A 70 4.59 -0.82 -14.80
C PRO A 70 5.32 0.06 -15.83
N PHE A 71 5.07 -0.15 -17.13
CA PHE A 71 5.67 0.68 -18.18
C PHE A 71 5.12 2.11 -18.19
N ILE A 72 3.83 2.29 -17.92
CA ILE A 72 3.22 3.61 -17.80
C ILE A 72 3.76 4.33 -16.56
N GLU A 73 3.85 3.61 -15.45
CA GLU A 73 4.41 4.14 -14.21
C GLU A 73 5.89 4.54 -14.37
N PHE A 74 6.66 3.74 -15.11
CA PHE A 74 8.04 4.09 -15.50
C PHE A 74 8.08 5.43 -16.24
N ILE A 75 7.23 5.63 -17.24
CA ILE A 75 7.20 6.87 -18.02
C ILE A 75 6.81 8.06 -17.16
N ARG A 76 5.79 7.92 -16.31
CA ARG A 76 5.29 8.96 -15.40
C ARG A 76 6.29 9.33 -14.30
N SER A 77 7.10 8.39 -13.85
CA SER A 77 8.12 8.64 -12.83
C SER A 77 9.29 9.52 -13.32
N ILE A 78 9.52 9.57 -14.63
CA ILE A 78 10.66 10.31 -15.21
C ILE A 78 10.54 11.83 -14.99
N PRO A 79 9.43 12.51 -15.35
CA PRO A 79 9.24 13.92 -15.02
C PRO A 79 9.32 14.20 -13.52
N ASP A 80 8.76 13.31 -12.70
CA ASP A 80 8.74 13.46 -11.24
C ASP A 80 10.15 13.50 -10.62
N ILE A 81 11.11 12.74 -11.16
CA ILE A 81 12.50 12.80 -10.72
C ILE A 81 13.08 14.21 -10.88
N ALA A 82 12.74 14.89 -11.97
CA ALA A 82 13.20 16.25 -12.20
C ALA A 82 12.42 17.26 -11.34
N ALA A 83 11.10 17.16 -11.29
CA ALA A 83 10.23 18.05 -10.53
C ALA A 83 10.51 17.99 -9.02
N GLN A 84 10.75 16.78 -8.50
CA GLN A 84 11.02 16.55 -7.08
C GLN A 84 12.53 16.54 -6.76
N ASN A 85 13.37 16.98 -7.69
CA ASN A 85 14.82 17.10 -7.52
C ASN A 85 15.47 15.84 -6.93
N PHE A 86 15.26 14.67 -7.54
CA PHE A 86 15.79 13.39 -7.07
C PHE A 86 15.34 13.03 -5.64
N SER A 87 14.06 13.21 -5.32
CA SER A 87 13.51 12.68 -4.09
C SER A 87 13.62 11.16 -4.05
N ALA A 88 13.72 10.57 -2.85
CA ALA A 88 13.75 9.12 -2.70
C ALA A 88 12.52 8.47 -3.35
N ASP A 89 11.32 9.01 -3.08
CA ASP A 89 10.07 8.47 -3.63
C ASP A 89 10.08 8.43 -5.17
N ALA A 90 10.50 9.51 -5.84
CA ALA A 90 10.53 9.55 -7.29
C ALA A 90 11.55 8.58 -7.89
N VAL A 91 12.76 8.49 -7.32
CA VAL A 91 13.81 7.59 -7.81
C VAL A 91 13.42 6.13 -7.59
N PHE A 92 12.92 5.75 -6.41
CA PHE A 92 12.57 4.35 -6.15
C PHE A 92 11.28 3.92 -6.85
N ARG A 93 10.34 4.83 -7.06
CA ARG A 93 9.18 4.59 -7.93
C ARG A 93 9.63 4.21 -9.36
N PHE A 94 10.60 4.92 -9.93
CA PHE A 94 11.21 4.59 -11.22
C PHE A 94 11.90 3.22 -11.21
N LEU A 95 12.74 2.94 -10.22
CA LEU A 95 13.50 1.69 -10.14
C LEU A 95 12.60 0.46 -9.94
N ARG A 96 11.54 0.58 -9.14
CA ARG A 96 10.60 -0.51 -8.85
C ARG A 96 9.68 -0.88 -10.00
N CYS A 97 9.70 -0.14 -11.11
CA CYS A 97 9.03 -0.55 -12.34
C CYS A 97 9.67 -1.79 -13.00
N GLY A 98 10.85 -2.22 -12.57
CA GLY A 98 11.50 -3.45 -13.01
C GLY A 98 12.18 -3.36 -14.37
N PHE A 99 12.50 -2.14 -14.85
CA PHE A 99 13.19 -1.94 -16.13
C PHE A 99 14.68 -1.59 -16.01
N SER A 100 15.16 -1.32 -14.77
CA SER A 100 16.60 -1.12 -14.52
C SER A 100 17.36 -2.45 -14.58
N GLU A 101 18.71 -2.38 -14.59
CA GLU A 101 19.56 -3.57 -14.51
C GLU A 101 19.84 -3.99 -13.05
N LEU A 102 19.34 -3.22 -12.08
CA LEU A 102 19.50 -3.53 -10.67
C LEU A 102 18.50 -4.64 -10.24
N LEU A 103 18.97 -5.56 -9.42
CA LEU A 103 18.11 -6.57 -8.82
C LEU A 103 17.22 -5.96 -7.72
N ASP A 104 16.05 -6.54 -7.49
CA ASP A 104 15.13 -6.08 -6.44
C ASP A 104 15.81 -6.01 -5.06
N SER A 105 16.68 -6.99 -4.74
CA SER A 105 17.45 -7.00 -3.50
C SER A 105 18.46 -5.86 -3.40
N GLU A 106 19.04 -5.43 -4.53
CA GLU A 106 19.96 -4.27 -4.57
C GLU A 106 19.17 -2.97 -4.40
N ILE A 107 18.00 -2.88 -5.04
CA ILE A 107 17.08 -1.73 -4.88
C ILE A 107 16.63 -1.61 -3.44
N ASP A 108 16.29 -2.72 -2.76
CA ASP A 108 15.89 -2.73 -1.35
C ASP A 108 16.99 -2.20 -0.43
N VAL A 109 18.23 -2.67 -0.62
CA VAL A 109 19.38 -2.22 0.18
C VAL A 109 19.68 -0.74 -0.09
N LEU A 110 19.62 -0.33 -1.36
CA LEU A 110 19.84 1.06 -1.77
C LEU A 110 18.79 2.00 -1.17
N GLU A 111 17.52 1.64 -1.22
CA GLU A 111 16.42 2.42 -0.65
C GLU A 111 16.56 2.57 0.86
N ASN A 112 16.85 1.46 1.57
CA ASN A 112 17.11 1.49 3.00
C ASN A 112 18.29 2.43 3.36
N TYR A 113 19.36 2.39 2.57
CA TYR A 113 20.50 3.28 2.77
C TYR A 113 20.14 4.75 2.53
N VAL A 114 19.47 5.05 1.42
CA VAL A 114 19.06 6.42 1.05
C VAL A 114 18.17 7.04 2.13
N LEU A 115 17.22 6.28 2.65
CA LEU A 115 16.33 6.73 3.72
C LEU A 115 17.05 6.88 5.05
N ALA A 116 17.88 5.91 5.44
CA ALA A 116 18.63 5.96 6.70
C ALA A 116 19.67 7.07 6.73
N CYS A 117 20.32 7.38 5.60
CA CYS A 117 21.30 8.47 5.49
C CYS A 117 20.70 9.82 5.10
N GLY A 118 19.39 9.87 4.77
CA GLY A 118 18.72 11.11 4.37
C GLY A 118 19.23 11.70 3.07
N VAL A 119 19.57 10.86 2.08
CA VAL A 119 20.04 11.32 0.78
C VAL A 119 18.90 12.01 0.04
N ARG A 120 18.97 13.33 -0.11
CA ARG A 120 17.93 14.15 -0.74
C ARG A 120 18.54 15.11 -1.75
N GLY A 121 17.88 15.21 -2.89
CA GLY A 121 18.24 16.14 -3.94
C GLY A 121 19.42 15.69 -4.81
N LYS A 122 19.44 16.18 -6.05
CA LYS A 122 20.43 15.83 -7.06
C LYS A 122 21.87 15.99 -6.58
N SER A 123 22.16 17.05 -5.82
CA SER A 123 23.52 17.32 -5.31
C SER A 123 24.05 16.24 -4.36
N ALA A 124 23.16 15.56 -3.63
CA ALA A 124 23.51 14.44 -2.76
C ALA A 124 23.72 13.14 -3.56
N TRP A 125 22.96 12.96 -4.65
CA TRP A 125 23.14 11.85 -5.58
C TRP A 125 24.41 12.00 -6.45
N ASP A 126 24.80 13.22 -6.81
CA ASP A 126 26.04 13.49 -7.59
C ASP A 126 27.33 13.20 -6.78
N LYS A 127 27.27 13.27 -5.45
CA LYS A 127 28.45 13.08 -4.59
C LYS A 127 28.64 11.60 -4.25
N LYS A 128 29.91 11.19 -4.13
CA LYS A 128 30.24 9.86 -3.62
C LYS A 128 29.79 9.73 -2.17
N TRP A 129 29.06 8.68 -1.87
CA TRP A 129 28.63 8.38 -0.51
C TRP A 129 29.75 7.74 0.28
N VAL A 130 30.01 8.27 1.47
CA VAL A 130 31.08 7.81 2.38
C VAL A 130 30.54 7.49 3.77
N ARG A 131 29.30 7.89 4.04
CA ARG A 131 28.66 7.78 5.34
C ARG A 131 27.96 6.45 5.48
N LEU A 132 28.01 5.86 6.69
CA LEU A 132 27.25 4.66 7.05
C LEU A 132 26.10 5.05 7.99
N PRO A 133 24.96 4.34 7.93
CA PRO A 133 23.88 4.49 8.90
C PRO A 133 24.32 4.20 10.33
N LYS A 134 23.51 4.62 11.32
CA LYS A 134 23.78 4.37 12.75
C LYS A 134 23.98 2.88 13.05
N HIS A 135 23.18 2.02 12.47
CA HIS A 135 23.35 0.56 12.51
C HIS A 135 24.19 0.08 11.33
N LYS A 136 25.47 -0.07 11.54
CA LYS A 136 26.49 -0.35 10.50
C LYS A 136 26.40 -1.70 9.82
N ALA A 137 25.58 -2.64 10.29
CA ALA A 137 25.55 -4.00 9.79
C ALA A 137 24.80 -4.09 8.45
N GLY A 138 25.47 -4.62 7.42
CA GLY A 138 24.85 -5.06 6.17
C GLY A 138 24.98 -4.12 4.97
N TYR A 139 25.66 -2.96 5.07
CA TYR A 139 25.86 -2.06 3.93
C TYR A 139 27.26 -2.15 3.33
N ASP A 140 27.34 -2.50 2.04
CA ASP A 140 28.54 -2.36 1.24
C ASP A 140 28.53 -1.02 0.52
N ILE A 141 29.35 -0.07 1.00
CA ILE A 141 29.38 1.30 0.50
C ILE A 141 29.92 1.39 -0.95
N GLU A 142 30.75 0.43 -1.37
CA GLU A 142 31.27 0.41 -2.74
C GLU A 142 30.19 -0.04 -3.71
N LEU A 143 29.44 -1.08 -3.39
CA LEU A 143 28.31 -1.56 -4.17
C LEU A 143 27.20 -0.48 -4.26
N LEU A 144 26.90 0.19 -3.15
CA LEU A 144 25.95 1.31 -3.13
C LEU A 144 26.38 2.46 -4.03
N ASN A 145 27.68 2.80 -4.07
CA ASN A 145 28.19 3.82 -4.97
C ASN A 145 28.16 3.39 -6.43
N GLN A 146 28.36 2.11 -6.75
CA GLN A 146 28.21 1.58 -8.11
C GLN A 146 26.74 1.73 -8.58
N SER A 147 25.79 1.33 -7.74
CA SER A 147 24.35 1.51 -8.03
C SER A 147 23.99 2.98 -8.20
N ARG A 148 24.52 3.86 -7.35
CA ARG A 148 24.33 5.32 -7.44
C ARG A 148 24.88 5.87 -8.78
N GLU A 149 26.09 5.48 -9.16
CA GLU A 149 26.72 5.91 -10.41
C GLU A 149 25.93 5.45 -11.62
N TYR A 150 25.50 4.20 -11.64
CA TYR A 150 24.61 3.67 -12.67
C TYR A 150 23.32 4.51 -12.80
N ILE A 151 22.64 4.79 -11.69
CA ILE A 151 21.39 5.59 -11.68
C ILE A 151 21.67 7.02 -12.19
N MET A 152 22.77 7.63 -11.77
CA MET A 152 23.11 8.99 -12.18
C MET A 152 23.48 9.06 -13.68
N GLU A 153 24.20 8.08 -14.20
CA GLU A 153 24.49 8.00 -15.65
C GLU A 153 23.21 7.85 -16.47
N LEU A 154 22.27 7.05 -15.97
CA LEU A 154 20.98 6.80 -16.61
C LEU A 154 20.08 8.05 -16.62
N LEU A 155 19.94 8.71 -15.48
CA LEU A 155 18.94 9.76 -15.27
C LEU A 155 19.45 11.19 -15.55
N LYS A 156 20.74 11.42 -15.50
CA LYS A 156 21.32 12.76 -15.71
C LYS A 156 20.99 13.40 -17.06
N PRO A 157 21.05 12.68 -18.20
CA PRO A 157 20.66 13.25 -19.49
C PRO A 157 19.20 13.68 -19.52
N VAL A 158 18.32 12.87 -18.94
CA VAL A 158 16.88 13.16 -18.87
C VAL A 158 16.61 14.35 -17.97
N TYR A 159 17.21 14.36 -16.77
CA TYR A 159 17.10 15.47 -15.84
C TYR A 159 17.50 16.81 -16.46
N GLN A 160 18.56 16.83 -17.30
CA GLN A 160 18.99 18.05 -17.98
C GLN A 160 17.91 18.62 -18.87
N VAL A 161 17.22 17.77 -19.64
CA VAL A 161 16.14 18.19 -20.54
C VAL A 161 14.92 18.68 -19.75
N PHE A 162 14.54 17.96 -18.69
CA PHE A 162 13.38 18.33 -17.86
C PHE A 162 13.63 19.55 -16.94
N SER A 163 14.88 19.92 -16.72
CA SER A 163 15.25 21.11 -15.95
C SER A 163 15.44 22.37 -16.82
N ASP A 164 15.51 22.22 -18.14
CA ASP A 164 15.68 23.35 -19.06
C ASP A 164 14.31 23.93 -19.45
N LYS A 165 14.05 25.16 -19.02
CA LYS A 165 12.81 25.90 -19.34
C LYS A 165 12.59 26.19 -20.81
N LYS A 166 13.55 25.90 -21.67
CA LYS A 166 13.45 26.09 -23.13
C LYS A 166 13.20 24.80 -23.89
N SER A 167 13.08 23.69 -23.18
CA SER A 167 12.80 22.40 -23.82
C SER A 167 11.45 22.41 -24.52
N THR A 168 11.40 21.78 -25.67
CA THR A 168 10.18 21.56 -26.44
C THR A 168 9.55 20.22 -26.08
N VAL A 169 8.27 20.01 -26.42
CA VAL A 169 7.60 18.71 -26.28
C VAL A 169 8.38 17.60 -26.96
N LYS A 170 8.96 17.89 -28.12
CA LYS A 170 9.83 16.94 -28.84
C LYS A 170 11.08 16.56 -28.05
N ASP A 171 11.69 17.51 -27.34
CA ASP A 171 12.86 17.24 -26.50
C ASP A 171 12.52 16.31 -25.33
N TYR A 172 11.39 16.53 -24.67
CA TYR A 172 10.90 15.67 -23.59
C TYR A 172 10.63 14.24 -24.09
N VAL A 173 9.86 14.12 -25.18
CA VAL A 173 9.55 12.81 -25.77
C VAL A 173 10.81 12.09 -26.22
N LEU A 174 11.77 12.77 -26.85
CA LEU A 174 13.04 12.18 -27.27
C LEU A 174 13.90 11.75 -26.08
N ALA A 175 13.89 12.49 -24.96
CA ALA A 175 14.61 12.11 -23.76
C ALA A 175 14.04 10.81 -23.16
N ILE A 176 12.72 10.70 -23.04
CA ILE A 176 12.04 9.47 -22.59
C ILE A 176 12.33 8.32 -23.55
N TYR A 177 12.21 8.53 -24.87
CA TYR A 177 12.44 7.50 -25.87
C TYR A 177 13.88 6.96 -25.85
N LYS A 178 14.88 7.84 -25.70
CA LYS A 178 16.29 7.42 -25.57
C LYS A 178 16.48 6.51 -24.34
N LEU A 179 15.81 6.80 -23.24
CA LEU A 179 15.86 5.98 -22.02
C LEU A 179 15.19 4.61 -22.26
N ILE A 180 14.05 4.58 -22.95
CA ILE A 180 13.36 3.35 -23.35
C ILE A 180 14.29 2.45 -24.18
N VAL A 181 15.00 3.03 -25.16
CA VAL A 181 15.95 2.31 -26.01
C VAL A 181 17.18 1.86 -25.22
N LEU A 182 17.73 2.72 -24.37
CA LEU A 182 18.92 2.40 -23.56
C LEU A 182 18.69 1.23 -22.62
N LEU A 183 17.49 1.12 -22.05
CA LEU A 183 17.09 0.06 -21.13
C LEU A 183 16.52 -1.18 -21.82
N ASP A 184 16.51 -1.21 -23.15
CA ASP A 184 15.98 -2.33 -23.95
C ASP A 184 14.55 -2.74 -23.53
N ILE A 185 13.70 -1.74 -23.22
CA ILE A 185 12.35 -1.96 -22.69
C ILE A 185 11.47 -2.80 -23.64
N PRO A 186 11.49 -2.62 -24.99
CA PRO A 186 10.69 -3.46 -25.89
C PRO A 186 10.94 -4.95 -25.71
N ASP A 187 12.21 -5.37 -25.60
CA ASP A 187 12.58 -6.77 -25.38
C ASP A 187 12.19 -7.28 -23.99
N LYS A 188 12.31 -6.42 -22.95
CA LYS A 188 11.86 -6.75 -21.60
C LYS A 188 10.35 -6.96 -21.54
N LEU A 189 9.58 -6.12 -22.23
CA LEU A 189 8.12 -6.27 -22.34
C LEU A 189 7.74 -7.55 -23.10
N ALA A 190 8.41 -7.85 -24.21
CA ALA A 190 8.16 -9.07 -24.98
C ALA A 190 8.49 -10.35 -24.19
N LYS A 191 9.57 -10.37 -23.41
CA LYS A 191 9.89 -11.47 -22.49
C LYS A 191 8.84 -11.65 -21.43
N LYS A 192 8.31 -10.56 -20.87
CA LYS A 192 7.24 -10.60 -19.88
C LYS A 192 5.92 -11.09 -20.46
N GLU A 193 5.57 -10.63 -21.67
CA GLU A 193 4.43 -11.11 -22.45
C GLU A 193 4.47 -12.63 -22.61
N GLN A 194 5.63 -13.17 -23.05
CA GLN A 194 5.79 -14.62 -23.24
C GLN A 194 5.71 -15.38 -21.91
N ALA A 195 6.33 -14.89 -20.85
CA ALA A 195 6.26 -15.53 -19.53
C ALA A 195 4.84 -15.59 -18.99
N LEU A 196 4.03 -14.55 -19.22
CA LEU A 196 2.61 -14.52 -18.84
C LEU A 196 1.79 -15.49 -19.69
N LEU A 197 2.09 -15.59 -20.99
CA LEU A 197 1.45 -16.55 -21.88
C LEU A 197 1.73 -18.00 -21.43
N ASP A 198 2.98 -18.31 -21.09
CA ASP A 198 3.41 -19.63 -20.59
C ASP A 198 2.78 -19.96 -19.23
N ALA A 199 2.53 -18.95 -18.40
CA ALA A 199 1.80 -19.09 -17.13
C ALA A 199 0.28 -19.21 -17.32
N GLY A 200 -0.26 -19.07 -18.55
CA GLY A 200 -1.68 -19.17 -18.86
C GLY A 200 -2.48 -17.88 -18.69
N ASP A 201 -1.84 -16.77 -18.27
CA ASP A 201 -2.49 -15.45 -18.16
C ASP A 201 -2.50 -14.72 -19.51
N GLN A 202 -3.44 -15.11 -20.35
CA GLN A 202 -3.59 -14.55 -21.69
C GLN A 202 -4.03 -13.08 -21.68
N THR A 203 -4.70 -12.63 -20.64
CA THR A 203 -5.18 -11.24 -20.52
C THR A 203 -4.02 -10.29 -20.27
N ALA A 204 -3.23 -10.57 -19.24
CA ALA A 204 -2.06 -9.78 -18.93
C ALA A 204 -1.00 -9.87 -20.06
N SER A 205 -0.81 -11.04 -20.69
CA SER A 205 0.06 -11.20 -21.86
C SER A 205 -0.29 -10.21 -22.97
N LYS A 206 -1.56 -10.12 -23.35
CA LYS A 206 -2.02 -9.20 -24.41
C LYS A 206 -1.85 -7.72 -24.02
N GLU A 207 -2.01 -7.38 -22.76
CA GLU A 207 -1.77 -6.04 -22.26
C GLU A 207 -0.30 -5.65 -22.47
N TYR A 208 0.63 -6.51 -22.04
CA TYR A 208 2.07 -6.30 -22.27
C TYR A 208 2.46 -6.21 -23.75
N GLY A 209 1.81 -6.98 -24.62
CA GLY A 209 2.05 -6.95 -26.07
C GLY A 209 1.56 -5.68 -26.78
N GLN A 210 0.59 -4.97 -26.21
CA GLN A 210 -0.02 -3.78 -26.84
C GLN A 210 0.51 -2.46 -26.26
N ILE A 211 0.90 -2.43 -24.99
CA ILE A 211 1.20 -1.20 -24.24
C ILE A 211 2.28 -0.35 -24.90
N TYR A 212 3.35 -0.98 -25.41
CA TYR A 212 4.43 -0.26 -26.09
C TYR A 212 3.92 0.52 -27.30
N LYS A 213 3.12 -0.14 -28.15
CA LYS A 213 2.56 0.47 -29.35
C LYS A 213 1.64 1.65 -29.02
N ILE A 214 0.82 1.52 -27.99
CA ILE A 214 -0.09 2.57 -27.55
C ILE A 214 0.69 3.82 -27.12
N VAL A 215 1.72 3.64 -26.31
CA VAL A 215 2.57 4.75 -25.85
C VAL A 215 3.31 5.40 -27.02
N MET A 216 3.87 4.62 -27.94
CA MET A 216 4.56 5.18 -29.11
C MET A 216 3.60 5.98 -29.99
N GLN A 217 2.39 5.51 -30.22
CA GLN A 217 1.38 6.26 -30.96
C GLN A 217 0.97 7.56 -30.26
N LEU A 218 0.91 7.56 -28.93
CA LEU A 218 0.66 8.77 -28.14
C LEU A 218 1.81 9.78 -28.30
N PHE A 219 3.07 9.32 -28.23
CA PHE A 219 4.25 10.16 -28.43
C PHE A 219 4.32 10.73 -29.84
N GLU A 220 4.00 9.94 -30.86
CA GLU A 220 3.91 10.42 -32.25
C GLU A 220 2.87 11.54 -32.39
N LYS A 221 1.70 11.42 -31.76
CA LYS A 221 0.67 12.45 -31.74
C LYS A 221 1.16 13.72 -31.07
N TYR A 222 1.82 13.61 -29.91
CA TYR A 222 2.37 14.76 -29.21
C TYR A 222 3.40 15.52 -30.05
N VAL A 223 4.33 14.81 -30.68
CA VAL A 223 5.33 15.41 -31.54
C VAL A 223 4.70 16.03 -32.78
N ALA A 224 3.69 15.39 -33.37
CA ALA A 224 3.01 15.91 -34.55
C ALA A 224 2.20 17.20 -34.31
N VAL A 225 1.58 17.33 -33.12
CA VAL A 225 0.68 18.44 -32.79
C VAL A 225 1.38 19.55 -32.01
N LEU A 226 2.24 19.20 -31.06
CA LEU A 226 2.84 20.10 -30.08
C LEU A 226 4.38 20.09 -30.13
N GLY A 227 5.01 19.37 -31.05
CA GLY A 227 6.43 19.07 -31.01
C GLY A 227 7.36 20.28 -30.89
N ASP A 228 7.05 21.39 -31.55
CA ASP A 228 7.85 22.61 -31.56
C ASP A 228 7.42 23.62 -30.45
N GLU A 229 6.37 23.28 -29.68
CA GLU A 229 5.93 24.14 -28.58
C GLU A 229 6.87 24.00 -27.38
N CYS A 230 7.29 25.17 -26.84
CA CYS A 230 8.06 25.24 -25.60
C CYS A 230 7.08 25.28 -24.42
N MET A 231 7.26 24.39 -23.47
CA MET A 231 6.48 24.38 -22.21
C MET A 231 7.39 23.91 -21.08
N ASP A 232 6.97 24.17 -19.85
CA ASP A 232 7.72 23.65 -18.71
C ASP A 232 7.41 22.16 -18.46
N ALA A 233 8.22 21.52 -17.60
CA ALA A 233 8.09 20.09 -17.31
C ALA A 233 6.76 19.76 -16.62
N GLU A 234 6.17 20.68 -15.87
CA GLU A 234 4.88 20.49 -15.19
C GLU A 234 3.73 20.48 -16.18
N GLU A 235 3.70 21.42 -17.10
CA GLU A 235 2.72 21.47 -18.19
C GLU A 235 2.81 20.22 -19.08
N PHE A 236 4.03 19.79 -19.43
CA PHE A 236 4.22 18.56 -20.19
C PHE A 236 3.70 17.33 -19.43
N THR A 237 3.95 17.25 -18.11
CA THR A 237 3.47 16.13 -17.27
C THR A 237 1.94 16.07 -17.25
N GLN A 238 1.26 17.22 -17.14
CA GLN A 238 -0.21 17.27 -17.17
C GLN A 238 -0.77 16.79 -18.52
N ILE A 239 -0.13 17.16 -19.63
CA ILE A 239 -0.53 16.70 -20.98
C ILE A 239 -0.25 15.20 -21.12
N LEU A 240 0.89 14.73 -20.63
CA LEU A 240 1.27 13.33 -20.65
C LEU A 240 0.25 12.48 -19.87
N ASP A 241 -0.08 12.89 -18.65
CA ASP A 241 -1.06 12.21 -17.79
C ASP A 241 -2.45 12.18 -18.45
N ALA A 242 -2.92 13.32 -18.98
CA ALA A 242 -4.21 13.38 -19.68
C ALA A 242 -4.28 12.45 -20.90
N GLY A 243 -3.19 12.32 -21.65
CA GLY A 243 -3.14 11.43 -22.80
C GLY A 243 -3.01 9.95 -22.42
N LEU A 244 -2.31 9.63 -21.35
CA LEU A 244 -2.23 8.27 -20.81
C LEU A 244 -3.56 7.83 -20.18
N ASP A 245 -4.27 8.76 -19.52
CA ASP A 245 -5.59 8.51 -18.93
C ASP A 245 -6.66 8.25 -20.00
N ALA A 246 -6.54 8.90 -21.15
CA ALA A 246 -7.43 8.70 -22.29
C ALA A 246 -7.07 7.47 -23.16
N ALA A 247 -5.96 6.79 -22.86
CA ALA A 247 -5.48 5.65 -23.63
C ALA A 247 -5.98 4.33 -23.04
N ASP A 248 -6.69 3.55 -23.85
CA ASP A 248 -7.31 2.28 -23.45
C ASP A 248 -6.70 1.09 -24.20
N VAL A 249 -6.53 -0.03 -23.50
CA VAL A 249 -6.21 -1.31 -24.13
C VAL A 249 -7.49 -2.07 -24.45
N ALA A 250 -7.69 -2.43 -25.72
CA ALA A 250 -8.79 -3.28 -26.13
C ALA A 250 -8.44 -4.76 -25.87
N VAL A 251 -9.24 -5.42 -25.08
CA VAL A 251 -9.08 -6.86 -24.80
C VAL A 251 -9.88 -7.69 -25.81
N ILE A 252 -9.22 -8.64 -26.47
CA ILE A 252 -9.87 -9.56 -27.41
C ILE A 252 -10.19 -10.87 -26.69
N PRO A 253 -11.39 -11.48 -26.87
CA PRO A 253 -11.76 -12.72 -26.20
C PRO A 253 -10.71 -13.83 -26.37
N PRO A 254 -10.24 -14.45 -25.27
CA PRO A 254 -9.22 -15.50 -25.34
C PRO A 254 -9.74 -16.87 -25.76
N GLY A 255 -11.06 -17.09 -25.76
CA GLY A 255 -11.66 -18.42 -26.00
C GLY A 255 -12.95 -18.37 -26.79
N TYR A 256 -13.38 -19.57 -27.29
CA TYR A 256 -14.59 -19.72 -28.07
C TYR A 256 -15.84 -20.04 -27.23
N ASP A 257 -15.69 -20.54 -26.01
CA ASP A 257 -16.80 -20.92 -25.14
C ASP A 257 -16.68 -20.26 -23.76
N THR A 258 -16.99 -18.97 -23.73
CA THR A 258 -16.93 -18.14 -22.53
C THR A 258 -18.23 -17.35 -22.37
N VAL A 259 -18.60 -17.05 -21.11
CA VAL A 259 -19.64 -16.07 -20.80
C VAL A 259 -19.13 -14.69 -21.11
N THR A 260 -19.84 -13.97 -21.98
CA THR A 260 -19.50 -12.57 -22.30
C THR A 260 -20.13 -11.63 -21.30
N ILE A 261 -19.32 -10.77 -20.68
CA ILE A 261 -19.74 -9.74 -19.74
C ILE A 261 -19.41 -8.39 -20.36
N GLY A 262 -20.41 -7.54 -20.52
CA GLY A 262 -20.18 -6.30 -21.23
C GLY A 262 -21.08 -5.13 -20.86
N ASP A 263 -20.75 -3.99 -21.45
CA ASP A 263 -21.50 -2.75 -21.31
C ASP A 263 -22.67 -2.68 -22.30
N ILE A 264 -23.77 -2.07 -21.87
CA ILE A 264 -25.00 -1.90 -22.67
C ILE A 264 -24.75 -1.18 -24.00
N GLU A 265 -23.78 -0.25 -24.06
CA GLU A 265 -23.53 0.60 -25.23
C GLU A 265 -22.53 -0.02 -26.19
N ARG A 266 -21.50 -0.66 -25.66
CA ARG A 266 -20.31 -1.06 -26.41
C ARG A 266 -20.36 -2.51 -26.88
N THR A 267 -20.84 -3.41 -26.04
CA THR A 267 -20.72 -4.86 -26.29
C THR A 267 -21.64 -5.33 -27.40
N ARG A 268 -21.05 -5.98 -28.41
CA ARG A 268 -21.80 -6.55 -29.55
C ARG A 268 -22.05 -8.03 -29.32
N LEU A 269 -23.25 -8.34 -28.88
CA LEU A 269 -23.70 -9.72 -28.61
C LEU A 269 -24.36 -10.34 -29.85
N THR A 270 -24.02 -11.59 -30.13
CA THR A 270 -24.64 -12.37 -31.23
C THR A 270 -25.06 -13.76 -30.72
N ASN A 271 -26.23 -14.24 -31.16
CA ASN A 271 -26.72 -15.59 -30.88
C ASN A 271 -26.83 -15.94 -29.38
N ILE A 272 -27.23 -15.00 -28.55
CA ILE A 272 -27.40 -15.20 -27.10
C ILE A 272 -28.77 -15.88 -26.85
N LYS A 273 -28.76 -16.95 -26.05
CA LYS A 273 -29.98 -17.64 -25.61
C LYS A 273 -30.47 -17.10 -24.28
N VAL A 274 -29.58 -16.91 -23.34
CA VAL A 274 -29.89 -16.40 -21.99
C VAL A 274 -29.06 -15.14 -21.70
N MET A 275 -29.73 -14.11 -21.24
CA MET A 275 -29.05 -12.86 -20.86
C MET A 275 -29.40 -12.46 -19.43
N PHE A 276 -28.37 -12.12 -18.67
CA PHE A 276 -28.47 -11.47 -17.37
C PHE A 276 -28.24 -9.99 -17.53
N PHE A 277 -29.21 -9.18 -17.14
CA PHE A 277 -29.11 -7.73 -17.14
C PHE A 277 -28.93 -7.27 -15.70
N ALA A 278 -27.68 -7.06 -15.30
CA ALA A 278 -27.26 -6.78 -13.94
C ALA A 278 -27.17 -5.28 -13.66
N GLY A 279 -27.41 -4.89 -12.41
CA GLY A 279 -27.29 -3.51 -11.96
C GLY A 279 -28.32 -2.59 -12.56
N VAL A 280 -29.57 -3.02 -12.72
CA VAL A 280 -30.66 -2.19 -13.26
C VAL A 280 -31.16 -1.23 -12.19
N ASN A 281 -30.23 -0.34 -11.76
CA ASN A 281 -30.47 0.69 -10.77
C ASN A 281 -30.63 2.06 -11.42
N ASP A 282 -31.27 2.99 -10.71
CA ASP A 282 -31.47 4.36 -11.16
C ASP A 282 -30.13 5.09 -11.36
N GLY A 283 -29.99 5.79 -12.48
CA GLY A 283 -28.75 6.46 -12.86
C GLY A 283 -27.69 5.58 -13.52
N ILE A 284 -27.79 4.23 -13.39
CA ILE A 284 -26.87 3.27 -14.01
C ILE A 284 -27.50 2.69 -15.29
N VAL A 285 -28.75 2.25 -15.22
CA VAL A 285 -29.49 1.71 -16.38
C VAL A 285 -30.91 2.32 -16.42
N PRO A 286 -31.20 3.17 -17.38
CA PRO A 286 -30.27 3.83 -18.33
C PRO A 286 -29.32 4.79 -17.64
N LYS A 287 -28.16 5.02 -18.24
CA LYS A 287 -27.21 6.04 -17.74
C LYS A 287 -27.90 7.40 -17.67
N ALA A 288 -27.72 8.10 -16.55
CA ALA A 288 -28.20 9.45 -16.41
C ALA A 288 -27.53 10.34 -17.46
N ALA A 289 -28.33 11.07 -18.23
CA ALA A 289 -27.80 12.09 -19.13
C ALA A 289 -26.98 13.09 -18.32
N GLY A 290 -25.72 13.32 -18.70
CA GLY A 290 -24.85 14.28 -18.02
C GLY A 290 -25.56 15.62 -17.87
N ARG A 291 -25.52 16.20 -16.67
CA ARG A 291 -26.02 17.56 -16.43
C ARG A 291 -25.28 18.50 -17.37
N GLY A 292 -26.04 19.29 -18.16
CA GLY A 292 -25.61 20.06 -19.31
C GLY A 292 -24.19 20.63 -19.21
N GLY A 293 -23.45 20.48 -20.31
CA GLY A 293 -22.15 21.10 -20.48
C GLY A 293 -22.23 22.61 -20.56
N ILE A 294 -21.11 23.27 -20.83
CA ILE A 294 -21.00 24.74 -20.98
C ILE A 294 -21.95 25.26 -22.06
N ILE A 295 -22.25 24.45 -23.10
CA ILE A 295 -23.11 24.79 -24.21
C ILE A 295 -24.53 24.28 -23.92
N SER A 296 -25.48 25.21 -23.84
CA SER A 296 -26.90 24.90 -23.65
C SER A 296 -27.52 24.24 -24.89
N GLN A 297 -28.68 23.59 -24.72
CA GLN A 297 -29.41 23.00 -25.83
C GLN A 297 -29.77 23.99 -26.94
N TYR A 298 -30.09 25.23 -26.56
CA TYR A 298 -30.42 26.30 -27.48
C TYR A 298 -29.22 26.72 -28.33
N GLU A 299 -28.05 26.85 -27.71
CA GLU A 299 -26.80 27.15 -28.41
C GLU A 299 -26.39 26.00 -29.34
N ARG A 300 -26.63 24.74 -28.96
CA ARG A 300 -26.40 23.57 -29.81
C ARG A 300 -27.25 23.60 -31.07
N GLU A 301 -28.51 23.99 -30.96
CA GLU A 301 -29.43 24.12 -32.11
C GLU A 301 -28.95 25.22 -33.04
N ALA A 302 -28.51 26.35 -32.49
CA ALA A 302 -27.95 27.47 -33.30
C ALA A 302 -26.62 27.06 -33.99
N LEU A 303 -25.75 26.31 -33.34
CA LEU A 303 -24.50 25.80 -33.93
C LEU A 303 -24.77 24.78 -35.06
N LYS A 304 -25.82 23.98 -34.91
CA LYS A 304 -26.22 23.00 -35.94
C LYS A 304 -26.74 23.71 -37.21
N GLU A 305 -27.36 24.88 -37.10
CA GLU A 305 -27.76 25.71 -38.26
C GLU A 305 -26.52 26.26 -39.00
N LEU A 306 -25.36 26.27 -38.36
CA LEU A 306 -24.07 26.69 -38.92
C LEU A 306 -23.23 25.51 -39.43
N ASP A 307 -23.82 24.32 -39.59
CA ASP A 307 -23.15 23.06 -39.95
C ASP A 307 -22.05 22.64 -38.99
N ILE A 308 -22.10 23.07 -37.73
CA ILE A 308 -21.18 22.63 -36.66
C ILE A 308 -21.83 21.48 -35.92
N GLU A 309 -21.33 20.26 -36.14
CA GLU A 309 -21.77 19.08 -35.43
C GLU A 309 -21.08 18.96 -34.05
N LEU A 310 -21.90 18.93 -33.02
CA LEU A 310 -21.45 18.68 -31.64
C LEU A 310 -21.83 17.26 -31.22
N ALA A 311 -21.16 16.76 -30.19
CA ALA A 311 -21.53 15.49 -29.53
C ALA A 311 -23.00 15.51 -29.08
N PRO A 312 -23.72 14.36 -29.04
CA PRO A 312 -25.13 14.30 -28.74
C PRO A 312 -25.53 15.04 -27.46
N GLY A 313 -26.58 15.85 -27.52
CA GLY A 313 -27.13 16.53 -26.34
C GLY A 313 -27.89 15.59 -25.41
N ALA A 314 -28.29 16.06 -24.22
CA ALA A 314 -28.95 15.25 -23.20
C ALA A 314 -30.21 14.52 -23.72
N ARG A 315 -31.00 15.20 -24.60
CA ARG A 315 -32.17 14.59 -25.23
C ARG A 315 -31.81 13.47 -26.20
N GLU A 316 -30.82 13.70 -27.03
CA GLU A 316 -30.33 12.69 -27.99
C GLU A 316 -29.70 11.50 -27.26
N GLN A 317 -28.91 11.76 -26.21
CA GLN A 317 -28.37 10.71 -25.35
C GLN A 317 -29.46 9.84 -24.71
N ALA A 318 -30.56 10.45 -24.23
CA ALA A 318 -31.69 9.72 -23.69
C ALA A 318 -32.37 8.80 -24.73
N PHE A 319 -32.45 9.20 -26.01
CA PHE A 319 -32.93 8.35 -27.08
C PHE A 319 -31.96 7.22 -27.41
N ILE A 320 -30.66 7.51 -27.44
CA ILE A 320 -29.62 6.51 -27.64
C ILE A 320 -29.65 5.45 -26.54
N GLN A 321 -29.80 5.86 -25.27
CA GLN A 321 -29.91 4.94 -24.14
C GLN A 321 -31.16 4.04 -24.26
N ARG A 322 -32.30 4.58 -24.65
CA ARG A 322 -33.51 3.80 -24.90
C ARG A 322 -33.33 2.80 -26.05
N PHE A 323 -32.61 3.20 -27.09
CA PHE A 323 -32.30 2.32 -28.21
C PHE A 323 -31.40 1.16 -27.78
N TYR A 324 -30.37 1.41 -26.99
CA TYR A 324 -29.51 0.36 -26.45
C TYR A 324 -30.26 -0.57 -25.49
N LEU A 325 -31.15 -0.04 -24.65
CA LEU A 325 -32.05 -0.87 -23.85
C LEU A 325 -32.87 -1.81 -24.71
N TYR A 326 -33.54 -1.31 -25.75
CA TYR A 326 -34.30 -2.10 -26.68
C TYR A 326 -33.45 -3.19 -27.33
N LEU A 327 -32.30 -2.83 -27.87
CA LEU A 327 -31.38 -3.76 -28.50
C LEU A 327 -30.95 -4.90 -27.57
N ASN A 328 -30.62 -4.60 -26.34
CA ASN A 328 -30.13 -5.59 -25.40
C ASN A 328 -31.29 -6.45 -24.87
N MET A 329 -32.43 -5.88 -24.50
CA MET A 329 -33.56 -6.62 -23.97
C MET A 329 -34.21 -7.55 -25.00
N THR A 330 -34.08 -7.28 -26.29
CA THR A 330 -34.62 -8.12 -27.37
C THR A 330 -33.61 -9.14 -27.93
N LYS A 331 -32.40 -9.18 -27.44
CA LYS A 331 -31.32 -10.09 -27.89
C LYS A 331 -31.53 -11.53 -27.46
N PRO A 332 -31.86 -11.86 -26.20
CA PRO A 332 -31.94 -13.24 -25.76
C PRO A 332 -33.08 -13.94 -26.45
N SER A 333 -32.81 -15.13 -27.00
CA SER A 333 -33.81 -15.91 -27.70
C SER A 333 -34.68 -16.81 -26.79
N ARG A 334 -34.26 -16.98 -25.52
CA ARG A 334 -34.93 -17.91 -24.59
C ARG A 334 -35.33 -17.21 -23.28
N GLU A 335 -34.38 -16.70 -22.51
CA GLU A 335 -34.63 -16.15 -21.17
C GLU A 335 -33.90 -14.83 -20.94
N LEU A 336 -34.59 -13.90 -20.25
CA LEU A 336 -34.03 -12.64 -19.77
C LEU A 336 -34.17 -12.57 -18.23
N TYR A 337 -33.04 -12.46 -17.55
CA TYR A 337 -32.97 -12.22 -16.13
C TYR A 337 -32.59 -10.75 -15.91
N ILE A 338 -33.34 -10.05 -15.10
CA ILE A 338 -33.06 -8.65 -14.73
C ILE A 338 -32.81 -8.61 -13.24
N SER A 339 -31.76 -7.92 -12.82
CA SER A 339 -31.46 -7.80 -11.42
C SER A 339 -31.04 -6.34 -11.05
N TYR A 340 -31.35 -5.98 -9.83
CA TYR A 340 -30.94 -4.70 -9.25
C TYR A 340 -30.55 -4.88 -7.79
N THR A 341 -29.77 -3.94 -7.26
CA THR A 341 -29.24 -4.00 -5.89
C THR A 341 -29.85 -2.92 -5.00
N ARG A 342 -29.90 -3.19 -3.69
CA ARG A 342 -30.31 -2.20 -2.66
C ARG A 342 -29.16 -1.30 -2.23
N LEU A 343 -27.92 -1.77 -2.38
CA LEU A 343 -26.70 -1.05 -2.07
C LEU A 343 -25.80 -1.03 -3.30
N ASP A 344 -25.09 0.07 -3.49
CA ASP A 344 -24.04 0.17 -4.51
C ASP A 344 -22.71 -0.46 -4.02
N SER A 345 -21.65 -0.34 -4.82
CA SER A 345 -20.29 -0.82 -4.48
C SER A 345 -19.67 -0.10 -3.28
N GLU A 346 -20.12 1.12 -2.96
CA GLU A 346 -19.69 1.91 -1.80
C GLU A 346 -20.58 1.68 -0.56
N LYS A 347 -21.53 0.72 -0.62
CA LYS A 347 -22.53 0.42 0.41
C LYS A 347 -23.53 1.54 0.68
N LYS A 348 -23.72 2.46 -0.27
CA LYS A 348 -24.77 3.48 -0.23
C LYS A 348 -26.08 2.89 -0.77
N ALA A 349 -27.21 3.41 -0.29
CA ALA A 349 -28.52 2.97 -0.75
C ALA A 349 -28.72 3.28 -2.24
N ALA A 350 -29.05 2.25 -3.02
CA ALA A 350 -29.35 2.32 -4.43
C ALA A 350 -30.86 2.09 -4.67
N GLN A 351 -31.43 2.80 -5.66
CA GLN A 351 -32.83 2.68 -6.03
C GLN A 351 -32.99 1.85 -7.32
N PRO A 352 -34.05 1.07 -7.46
CA PRO A 352 -34.32 0.38 -8.72
C PRO A 352 -34.61 1.38 -9.85
N SER A 353 -34.19 1.05 -11.06
CA SER A 353 -34.53 1.83 -12.25
C SER A 353 -36.03 1.90 -12.49
N TYR A 354 -36.50 3.00 -13.05
CA TYR A 354 -37.88 3.14 -13.50
C TYR A 354 -38.32 2.04 -14.50
N LEU A 355 -37.37 1.41 -15.18
CA LEU A 355 -37.57 0.30 -16.09
C LEU A 355 -38.30 -0.88 -15.41
N ILE A 356 -38.01 -1.16 -14.15
CA ILE A 356 -38.67 -2.22 -13.36
C ILE A 356 -40.19 -1.93 -13.24
N GLY A 357 -40.56 -0.66 -13.03
CA GLY A 357 -41.99 -0.25 -13.00
C GLY A 357 -42.68 -0.42 -14.34
N ILE A 358 -42.02 -0.10 -15.45
CA ILE A 358 -42.55 -0.30 -16.81
C ILE A 358 -42.76 -1.77 -17.08
N LEU A 359 -41.80 -2.62 -16.78
CA LEU A 359 -41.89 -4.07 -17.00
C LEU A 359 -43.01 -4.71 -16.19
N LYS A 360 -43.21 -4.32 -14.94
CA LYS A 360 -44.34 -4.75 -14.12
C LYS A 360 -45.69 -4.31 -14.71
N GLY A 361 -45.75 -3.13 -15.30
CA GLY A 361 -46.92 -2.63 -15.99
C GLY A 361 -47.24 -3.41 -17.27
N MET A 362 -46.22 -3.84 -18.02
CA MET A 362 -46.36 -4.66 -19.24
C MET A 362 -46.68 -6.11 -18.92
N PHE A 363 -46.14 -6.65 -17.84
CA PHE A 363 -46.29 -8.05 -17.42
C PHE A 363 -46.76 -8.11 -15.96
N PRO A 364 -48.07 -8.00 -15.68
CA PRO A 364 -48.61 -7.94 -14.32
C PRO A 364 -48.31 -9.18 -13.46
N GLU A 365 -48.09 -10.32 -14.09
CA GLU A 365 -47.77 -11.59 -13.41
C GLU A 365 -46.29 -11.67 -12.98
N LEU A 366 -45.46 -10.69 -13.37
CA LEU A 366 -44.04 -10.67 -13.08
C LEU A 366 -43.80 -10.29 -11.62
N VAL A 367 -43.29 -11.23 -10.83
CA VAL A 367 -42.96 -11.04 -9.42
C VAL A 367 -41.47 -10.72 -9.27
N VAL A 368 -41.16 -9.77 -8.38
CA VAL A 368 -39.78 -9.51 -7.97
C VAL A 368 -39.43 -10.49 -6.86
N THR A 369 -38.38 -11.28 -7.07
CA THR A 369 -37.84 -12.18 -6.05
C THR A 369 -36.86 -11.40 -5.17
N GLU A 370 -37.21 -11.19 -3.92
CA GLU A 370 -36.31 -10.56 -2.94
C GLU A 370 -35.49 -11.67 -2.26
N THR A 371 -34.17 -11.54 -2.33
CA THR A 371 -33.25 -12.47 -1.70
C THR A 371 -32.52 -11.72 -0.58
N GLU A 372 -32.93 -11.94 0.66
CA GLU A 372 -32.36 -11.25 1.82
C GLU A 372 -31.07 -11.90 2.33
N ASP A 373 -30.95 -13.23 2.24
CA ASP A 373 -29.80 -13.97 2.76
C ASP A 373 -29.21 -14.96 1.76
N VAL A 374 -27.91 -14.85 1.56
CA VAL A 374 -27.10 -15.78 0.75
C VAL A 374 -26.98 -17.15 1.42
N GLU A 375 -27.16 -17.23 2.73
CA GLU A 375 -27.00 -18.48 3.51
C GLU A 375 -27.94 -19.60 3.08
N GLN A 376 -29.11 -19.28 2.56
CA GLN A 376 -30.07 -20.29 2.07
C GLN A 376 -29.71 -20.85 0.70
N LEU A 377 -28.78 -20.25 -0.01
CA LEU A 377 -28.39 -20.59 -1.38
C LEU A 377 -27.06 -21.34 -1.42
N LEU A 378 -26.86 -22.31 -0.55
CA LEU A 378 -25.66 -23.13 -0.49
C LEU A 378 -25.57 -24.09 -1.67
N ASP A 379 -25.37 -23.56 -2.84
CA ASP A 379 -24.99 -24.37 -3.97
C ASP A 379 -23.47 -24.54 -3.99
N ILE A 380 -23.01 -25.60 -3.35
CA ILE A 380 -21.63 -26.03 -3.37
C ILE A 380 -21.40 -26.76 -4.68
N SER A 381 -21.06 -25.98 -5.70
CA SER A 381 -20.91 -26.49 -7.06
C SER A 381 -19.47 -26.72 -7.49
N SER A 382 -18.51 -26.22 -6.71
CA SER A 382 -17.08 -26.39 -6.94
C SER A 382 -16.33 -26.67 -5.65
N ARG A 383 -15.11 -27.23 -5.75
CA ARG A 383 -14.22 -27.42 -4.61
C ARG A 383 -13.97 -26.10 -3.86
N GLN A 384 -13.75 -25.02 -4.59
CA GLN A 384 -13.48 -23.70 -4.00
C GLN A 384 -14.70 -23.17 -3.25
N SER A 385 -15.92 -23.33 -3.79
CA SER A 385 -17.13 -22.90 -3.08
C SER A 385 -17.38 -23.72 -1.81
N ALA A 386 -16.97 -25.00 -1.80
CA ALA A 386 -17.01 -25.85 -0.62
C ALA A 386 -16.00 -25.37 0.46
N LEU A 387 -14.77 -25.04 0.06
CA LEU A 387 -13.76 -24.49 0.98
C LEU A 387 -14.21 -23.18 1.62
N ASP A 388 -14.80 -22.28 0.84
CA ASP A 388 -15.32 -21.01 1.36
C ASP A 388 -16.48 -21.22 2.34
N TYR A 389 -17.33 -22.23 2.08
CA TYR A 389 -18.36 -22.62 3.04
C TYR A 389 -17.76 -23.09 4.36
N LEU A 390 -16.74 -23.97 4.29
CA LEU A 390 -16.06 -24.49 5.48
C LEU A 390 -15.34 -23.39 6.28
N LEU A 391 -14.80 -22.38 5.60
CA LEU A 391 -14.18 -21.22 6.25
C LEU A 391 -15.18 -20.32 6.95
N SER A 392 -16.30 -20.02 6.29
CA SER A 392 -17.25 -19.00 6.70
C SER A 392 -18.27 -19.47 7.74
N ASN A 393 -18.57 -20.78 7.77
CA ASN A 393 -19.65 -21.32 8.59
C ASN A 393 -19.15 -22.02 9.86
N LYS A 394 -20.02 -22.13 10.85
CA LYS A 394 -19.77 -22.90 12.07
C LYS A 394 -19.79 -24.39 11.77
N VAL A 395 -19.09 -25.14 12.61
CA VAL A 395 -19.07 -26.60 12.55
C VAL A 395 -20.43 -27.15 13.00
N ASP A 396 -21.14 -27.76 12.05
CA ASP A 396 -22.39 -28.51 12.25
C ASP A 396 -22.35 -29.79 11.42
N ASP A 397 -23.44 -30.57 11.39
CA ASP A 397 -23.51 -31.82 10.65
C ASP A 397 -23.25 -31.60 9.15
N ARG A 398 -23.82 -30.54 8.58
CA ARG A 398 -23.64 -30.18 7.18
C ARG A 398 -22.19 -29.77 6.87
N TRP A 399 -21.54 -29.02 7.78
CA TRP A 399 -20.12 -28.68 7.67
C TRP A 399 -19.28 -29.97 7.59
N CYS A 400 -19.59 -30.97 8.45
CA CYS A 400 -18.88 -32.25 8.47
C CYS A 400 -19.09 -33.05 7.17
N GLU A 401 -20.32 -33.05 6.62
CA GLU A 401 -20.62 -33.70 5.35
C GLU A 401 -19.85 -33.08 4.19
N ILE A 402 -19.80 -31.75 4.12
CA ILE A 402 -19.08 -31.03 3.07
C ILE A 402 -17.56 -31.24 3.22
N ALA A 403 -17.02 -31.18 4.43
CA ALA A 403 -15.61 -31.47 4.67
C ALA A 403 -15.22 -32.88 4.21
N ALA A 404 -16.06 -33.88 4.57
CA ALA A 404 -15.85 -35.24 4.13
C ALA A 404 -15.94 -35.40 2.59
N ALA A 405 -16.89 -34.73 1.94
CA ALA A 405 -17.04 -34.76 0.49
C ALA A 405 -15.81 -34.15 -0.22
N VAL A 406 -15.28 -33.05 0.27
CA VAL A 406 -14.06 -32.41 -0.28
C VAL A 406 -12.84 -33.29 -0.10
N MET A 407 -12.69 -33.94 1.08
CA MET A 407 -11.59 -34.87 1.32
C MET A 407 -11.65 -36.08 0.39
N LEU A 408 -12.85 -36.65 0.17
CA LEU A 408 -13.05 -37.76 -0.76
C LEU A 408 -12.76 -37.34 -2.21
N TYR A 409 -13.16 -36.16 -2.59
CA TYR A 409 -12.87 -35.61 -3.92
C TYR A 409 -11.37 -35.47 -4.13
N ASP A 410 -10.68 -34.85 -3.19
CA ASP A 410 -9.21 -34.64 -3.24
C ASP A 410 -8.46 -35.98 -3.27
N ALA A 411 -8.92 -36.99 -2.54
CA ALA A 411 -8.41 -38.35 -2.62
C ALA A 411 -8.60 -38.98 -4.00
N SER A 412 -9.81 -38.84 -4.59
CA SER A 412 -10.11 -39.42 -5.90
C SER A 412 -9.30 -38.81 -7.05
N VAL A 413 -8.98 -37.50 -6.96
CA VAL A 413 -8.16 -36.83 -7.96
C VAL A 413 -6.70 -37.26 -7.85
N SER A 414 -6.20 -37.51 -6.63
CA SER A 414 -4.81 -37.98 -6.41
C SER A 414 -4.59 -39.43 -6.88
N ASP A 415 -5.60 -40.28 -6.86
CA ASP A 415 -5.49 -41.67 -7.35
C ASP A 415 -5.57 -41.79 -8.89
N ALA A 416 -6.08 -40.74 -9.57
CA ALA A 416 -6.17 -40.69 -11.02
C ALA A 416 -4.91 -40.15 -11.74
N GLY A 417 -3.96 -39.63 -11.01
CA GLY A 417 -2.70 -39.09 -11.54
C GLY A 417 -1.67 -40.18 -11.81
N ASP A 418 -1.36 -40.40 -13.08
CA ASP A 418 -0.25 -41.28 -13.52
C ASP A 418 1.08 -40.77 -12.95
N GLY A 419 1.81 -41.63 -12.29
CA GLY A 419 3.06 -41.55 -11.53
C GLY A 419 4.25 -40.67 -11.98
N ASN A 420 4.03 -39.51 -12.53
CA ASN A 420 5.07 -38.51 -12.81
C ASN A 420 4.96 -37.33 -11.83
N GLU A 421 6.10 -36.90 -11.31
CA GLU A 421 6.40 -35.78 -10.41
C GLU A 421 5.20 -34.93 -9.99
N VAL A 422 4.76 -35.11 -8.74
CA VAL A 422 3.68 -34.31 -8.13
C VAL A 422 4.12 -32.85 -8.15
N ASP A 423 3.44 -32.03 -8.94
CA ASP A 423 3.66 -30.58 -8.99
C ASP A 423 3.49 -30.00 -7.58
N ASP A 424 4.40 -29.14 -7.13
CA ASP A 424 4.36 -28.50 -5.80
C ASP A 424 3.00 -27.82 -5.51
N LYS A 425 2.29 -27.40 -6.55
CA LYS A 425 0.93 -26.85 -6.45
C LYS A 425 -0.11 -27.89 -6.07
N GLU A 426 0.00 -29.11 -6.59
CA GLU A 426 -0.92 -30.21 -6.31
C GLU A 426 -0.73 -30.74 -4.88
N PHE A 427 0.54 -30.81 -4.40
CA PHE A 427 0.87 -31.14 -3.01
C PHE A 427 0.37 -30.06 -2.03
N ALA A 428 0.48 -28.77 -2.39
CA ALA A 428 -0.04 -27.68 -1.59
C ALA A 428 -1.59 -27.67 -1.53
N GLN A 429 -2.27 -28.06 -2.61
CA GLN A 429 -3.73 -28.18 -2.64
C GLN A 429 -4.24 -29.34 -1.79
N LYS A 430 -3.57 -30.51 -1.83
CA LYS A 430 -3.94 -31.69 -1.05
C LYS A 430 -3.91 -31.42 0.45
N ASN A 431 -2.90 -30.68 0.91
CA ASN A 431 -2.77 -30.35 2.33
C ASN A 431 -3.65 -29.18 2.79
N SER A 432 -4.30 -28.47 1.86
CA SER A 432 -5.06 -27.26 2.19
C SER A 432 -6.32 -27.55 3.01
N VAL A 433 -7.07 -28.62 2.67
CA VAL A 433 -8.31 -29.00 3.39
C VAL A 433 -8.01 -29.52 4.78
N GLU A 434 -7.01 -30.39 4.90
CA GLU A 434 -6.58 -30.92 6.20
C GLU A 434 -6.06 -29.82 7.12
N ARG A 435 -5.26 -28.89 6.57
CA ARG A 435 -4.81 -27.71 7.31
C ARG A 435 -5.95 -26.80 7.74
N LEU A 436 -6.97 -26.62 6.89
CA LEU A 436 -8.15 -25.83 7.20
C LEU A 436 -8.98 -26.48 8.32
N ILE A 437 -9.20 -27.80 8.25
CA ILE A 437 -9.89 -28.54 9.29
C ILE A 437 -9.14 -28.44 10.61
N ASN A 438 -7.82 -28.68 10.59
CA ASN A 438 -6.98 -28.57 11.77
C ASN A 438 -7.04 -27.16 12.37
N ALA A 439 -6.92 -26.11 11.54
CA ALA A 439 -7.00 -24.72 11.99
C ALA A 439 -8.37 -24.37 12.61
N LYS A 440 -9.47 -24.97 12.10
CA LYS A 440 -10.82 -24.73 12.63
C LYS A 440 -11.01 -25.32 14.03
N PHE A 441 -10.36 -26.45 14.34
CA PHE A 441 -10.42 -27.13 15.63
C PHE A 441 -9.23 -26.79 16.53
N GLU A 442 -8.21 -26.09 16.02
CA GLU A 442 -7.06 -25.68 16.82
C GLU A 442 -7.47 -24.59 17.79
N HIS A 443 -7.29 -24.86 19.07
CA HIS A 443 -7.45 -23.85 20.11
C HIS A 443 -6.10 -23.15 20.32
N TYR A 444 -6.14 -21.82 20.31
CA TYR A 444 -4.96 -21.05 20.66
C TYR A 444 -4.43 -21.48 22.04
N SER A 445 -3.28 -22.13 22.04
CA SER A 445 -2.55 -22.48 23.26
C SER A 445 -1.43 -21.45 23.49
N LYS A 446 -1.27 -21.02 24.74
CA LYS A 446 -0.14 -20.17 25.15
C LYS A 446 1.08 -21.04 25.38
N ASP A 447 1.48 -21.82 24.39
CA ASP A 447 2.64 -22.71 24.56
C ASP A 447 3.92 -21.88 24.66
N PRO A 448 4.70 -22.08 25.72
CA PRO A 448 5.99 -21.42 25.83
C PRO A 448 6.97 -21.98 24.80
N ILE A 449 7.87 -21.14 24.32
CA ILE A 449 9.00 -21.62 23.52
C ILE A 449 9.77 -22.68 24.30
N SER A 450 10.19 -23.74 23.62
CA SER A 450 10.97 -24.81 24.28
C SER A 450 12.25 -24.23 24.91
N ARG A 451 12.71 -24.84 25.99
CA ARG A 451 13.94 -24.41 26.68
C ARG A 451 15.15 -24.37 25.75
N ASN A 452 15.22 -25.29 24.78
CA ASN A 452 16.35 -25.35 23.84
C ASN A 452 16.31 -24.17 22.88
N VAL A 453 15.13 -23.82 22.37
CA VAL A 453 14.93 -22.64 21.51
C VAL A 453 15.19 -21.36 22.29
N ALA A 454 14.66 -21.22 23.50
CA ALA A 454 14.91 -20.06 24.36
C ALA A 454 16.42 -19.89 24.67
N ARG A 455 17.14 -20.98 24.95
CA ARG A 455 18.60 -20.95 25.15
C ARG A 455 19.38 -20.57 23.89
N SER A 456 18.91 -21.01 22.72
CA SER A 456 19.52 -20.63 21.44
C SER A 456 19.37 -19.14 21.14
N ILE A 457 18.21 -18.58 21.46
CA ILE A 457 17.87 -17.17 21.19
C ILE A 457 18.49 -16.22 22.22
N TYR A 458 18.36 -16.53 23.51
CA TYR A 458 18.73 -15.63 24.61
C TYR A 458 20.07 -15.97 25.28
N GLY A 459 20.62 -17.16 25.04
CA GLY A 459 21.82 -17.63 25.70
C GLY A 459 21.60 -18.07 27.17
N ARG A 460 22.70 -18.26 27.93
CA ARG A 460 22.71 -18.49 29.37
C ARG A 460 23.01 -17.19 30.14
N HIS A 461 23.61 -16.24 29.47
CA HIS A 461 23.97 -14.94 29.99
C HIS A 461 23.13 -13.90 29.24
N MET A 462 22.24 -13.23 29.94
CA MET A 462 21.27 -12.32 29.33
C MET A 462 21.49 -10.90 29.85
N GLU A 463 21.81 -9.98 28.96
CA GLU A 463 21.77 -8.55 29.27
C GLU A 463 20.34 -8.03 29.23
N GLY A 464 19.91 -7.30 30.24
CA GLY A 464 18.58 -6.74 30.36
C GLY A 464 18.58 -5.31 30.86
N SER A 465 17.63 -4.53 30.36
CA SER A 465 17.25 -3.24 30.95
C SER A 465 15.92 -3.41 31.69
N ILE A 466 15.61 -2.48 32.57
CA ILE A 466 14.31 -2.46 33.29
C ILE A 466 13.17 -2.44 32.28
N THR A 467 13.28 -1.62 31.22
CA THR A 467 12.32 -1.53 30.10
C THR A 467 12.10 -2.87 29.39
N ARG A 468 13.15 -3.68 29.23
CA ARG A 468 13.05 -5.01 28.62
C ARG A 468 12.22 -5.95 29.49
N PHE A 469 12.40 -5.91 30.81
CA PHE A 469 11.62 -6.73 31.74
C PHE A 469 10.17 -6.26 31.86
N GLU A 470 9.94 -4.95 31.87
CA GLU A 470 8.59 -4.37 31.83
C GLU A 470 7.84 -4.79 30.55
N GLN A 471 8.53 -4.78 29.40
CA GLN A 471 7.92 -5.26 28.16
C GLN A 471 7.58 -6.75 28.21
N PHE A 472 8.44 -7.58 28.81
CA PHE A 472 8.15 -9.00 29.00
C PHE A 472 6.92 -9.19 29.91
N ALA A 473 6.86 -8.47 31.02
CA ALA A 473 5.74 -8.55 31.94
C ALA A 473 4.43 -8.07 31.30
N ARG A 474 4.50 -7.06 30.44
CA ARG A 474 3.35 -6.53 29.71
C ARG A 474 2.89 -7.47 28.58
N CYS A 475 3.82 -7.97 27.77
CA CYS A 475 3.53 -8.88 26.67
C CYS A 475 4.80 -9.69 26.30
N ALA A 476 4.82 -10.98 26.66
CA ALA A 476 5.93 -11.87 26.35
C ALA A 476 6.16 -12.03 24.83
N TYR A 477 5.10 -11.96 24.02
CA TYR A 477 5.20 -12.04 22.56
C TYR A 477 5.88 -10.81 21.97
N ALA A 478 5.51 -9.60 22.40
CA ALA A 478 6.19 -8.37 21.98
C ALA A 478 7.66 -8.37 22.39
N HIS A 479 7.98 -8.88 23.60
CA HIS A 479 9.36 -9.08 24.03
C HIS A 479 10.11 -10.06 23.12
N PHE A 480 9.48 -11.17 22.73
CA PHE A 480 10.07 -12.15 21.81
C PHE A 480 10.38 -11.52 20.46
N LEU A 481 9.45 -10.74 19.88
CA LEU A 481 9.68 -10.05 18.60
C LEU A 481 10.84 -9.05 18.69
N ASN A 482 10.87 -8.21 19.72
CA ASN A 482 11.86 -7.14 19.83
C ASN A 482 13.24 -7.62 20.30
N TYR A 483 13.30 -8.52 21.26
CA TYR A 483 14.56 -8.96 21.89
C TYR A 483 15.00 -10.38 21.51
N GLY A 484 14.06 -11.21 21.06
CA GLY A 484 14.36 -12.55 20.54
C GLY A 484 14.69 -12.51 19.06
N LEU A 485 13.76 -12.09 18.24
CA LEU A 485 13.93 -11.95 16.80
C LEU A 485 14.65 -10.65 16.41
N ARG A 486 14.76 -9.69 17.32
CA ARG A 486 15.39 -8.37 17.11
C ARG A 486 14.81 -7.63 15.93
N LEU A 487 13.48 -7.66 15.79
CA LEU A 487 12.80 -6.88 14.78
C LEU A 487 12.99 -5.39 15.08
N THR A 488 13.43 -4.67 14.08
CA THR A 488 13.63 -3.21 14.14
C THR A 488 12.79 -2.54 13.07
N GLU A 489 12.28 -1.37 13.38
CA GLU A 489 11.65 -0.52 12.37
C GLU A 489 12.70 -0.06 11.35
N ARG A 490 12.23 0.26 10.14
CA ARG A 490 13.06 0.82 9.08
C ARG A 490 13.65 2.15 9.54
N GLU A 491 14.96 2.31 9.43
CA GLU A 491 15.60 3.57 9.78
C GLU A 491 15.27 4.65 8.76
N GLU A 492 14.75 5.75 9.24
CA GLU A 492 14.55 6.96 8.44
C GLU A 492 15.38 8.09 9.01
N SER A 493 16.04 8.85 8.13
CA SER A 493 16.77 10.04 8.53
C SER A 493 15.77 11.13 8.90
N GLY A 494 15.70 11.42 10.17
CA GLY A 494 14.83 12.45 10.70
C GLY A 494 15.26 12.87 12.10
N PHE A 495 14.89 14.08 12.50
CA PHE A 495 15.06 14.57 13.85
C PHE A 495 13.86 14.12 14.70
N THR A 496 14.07 13.14 15.57
CA THR A 496 13.01 12.52 16.37
C THR A 496 12.92 13.12 17.78
N SER A 497 11.80 12.90 18.45
CA SER A 497 11.65 13.27 19.88
C SER A 497 12.68 12.58 20.78
N LEU A 498 13.12 11.37 20.39
CA LEU A 498 14.16 10.63 21.10
C LEU A 498 15.53 11.32 20.95
N ASP A 499 15.86 11.82 19.74
CA ASP A 499 17.10 12.56 19.52
C ASP A 499 17.10 13.86 20.33
N MET A 500 15.95 14.55 20.42
CA MET A 500 15.80 15.73 21.29
C MET A 500 16.06 15.39 22.76
N GLY A 501 15.48 14.31 23.27
CA GLY A 501 15.71 13.84 24.63
C GLY A 501 17.20 13.57 24.88
N ASN A 502 17.85 12.81 24.01
CA ASN A 502 19.26 12.48 24.13
C ASN A 502 20.16 13.73 24.12
N ILE A 503 19.88 14.71 23.26
CA ILE A 503 20.61 15.97 23.20
C ILE A 503 20.46 16.75 24.52
N TYR A 504 19.27 16.83 25.09
CA TYR A 504 19.06 17.51 26.37
C TYR A 504 19.78 16.83 27.53
N HIS A 505 19.72 15.51 27.64
CA HIS A 505 20.43 14.75 28.66
C HIS A 505 21.95 14.96 28.56
N GLU A 506 22.51 14.80 27.35
CA GLU A 506 23.94 14.99 27.12
C GLU A 506 24.40 16.44 27.35
N ALA A 507 23.57 17.41 26.95
CA ALA A 507 23.85 18.81 27.18
C ALA A 507 23.84 19.16 28.68
N LEU A 508 22.94 18.58 29.49
CA LEU A 508 22.91 18.75 30.94
C LEU A 508 24.15 18.14 31.62
N GLU A 509 24.56 16.95 31.18
CA GLU A 509 25.80 16.33 31.66
C GLU A 509 27.03 17.22 31.37
N ARG A 510 27.16 17.73 30.12
CA ARG A 510 28.26 18.63 29.73
C ARG A 510 28.23 19.93 30.48
N TYR A 511 27.06 20.51 30.67
CA TYR A 511 26.89 21.72 31.47
C TYR A 511 27.42 21.52 32.90
N SER A 512 27.06 20.40 33.54
CA SER A 512 27.55 20.08 34.90
C SER A 512 29.05 19.89 34.95
N LYS A 513 29.63 19.18 33.96
CA LYS A 513 31.08 19.03 33.84
C LYS A 513 31.82 20.37 33.60
N LYS A 514 31.18 21.32 32.90
CA LYS A 514 31.73 22.67 32.68
C LYS A 514 31.73 23.50 33.97
N LEU A 515 30.66 23.39 34.80
CA LEU A 515 30.65 24.03 36.11
C LEU A 515 31.82 23.56 36.98
N ASP A 516 32.08 22.26 37.05
CA ASP A 516 33.20 21.69 37.81
C ASP A 516 34.56 22.19 37.30
N ARG A 517 34.74 22.27 35.97
CA ARG A 517 35.98 22.77 35.36
C ARG A 517 36.26 24.25 35.66
N GLU A 518 35.22 25.06 35.73
CA GLU A 518 35.29 26.49 36.04
C GLU A 518 35.37 26.76 37.55
N SER A 519 35.49 25.70 38.37
CA SER A 519 35.53 25.80 39.84
C SER A 519 34.31 26.54 40.42
N THR A 520 33.17 26.38 39.78
CA THR A 520 31.87 26.98 40.13
C THR A 520 30.85 25.86 40.32
N ASP A 521 29.88 26.09 41.16
CA ASP A 521 28.81 25.11 41.43
C ASP A 521 27.42 25.68 41.10
N TRP A 522 26.42 24.83 41.18
CA TRP A 522 25.04 25.18 40.92
C TRP A 522 24.47 26.28 41.83
N PHE A 523 25.06 26.48 43.02
CA PHE A 523 24.63 27.49 43.98
C PHE A 523 25.27 28.85 43.73
N SER A 524 26.53 28.87 43.33
CA SER A 524 27.36 30.07 43.23
C SER A 524 27.43 30.66 41.84
N VAL A 525 27.10 29.94 40.77
CA VAL A 525 27.18 30.40 39.40
C VAL A 525 26.32 31.66 39.18
N THR A 526 26.91 32.70 38.56
CA THR A 526 26.16 33.92 38.19
C THR A 526 25.21 33.64 37.02
N ASP A 527 24.13 34.42 36.93
CA ASP A 527 23.13 34.22 35.87
C ASP A 527 23.71 34.34 34.46
N THR A 528 24.63 35.29 34.26
CA THR A 528 25.30 35.47 32.98
C THR A 528 26.16 34.27 32.62
N LYS A 529 26.98 33.80 33.57
CA LYS A 529 27.89 32.66 33.36
C LYS A 529 27.10 31.34 33.17
N ARG A 530 26.00 31.17 33.93
CA ARG A 530 25.07 30.03 33.72
C ARG A 530 24.59 29.97 32.28
N ASP A 531 24.10 31.11 31.77
CA ASP A 531 23.51 31.16 30.42
C ASP A 531 24.59 30.94 29.34
N GLU A 532 25.81 31.45 29.52
CA GLU A 532 26.95 31.20 28.64
C GLU A 532 27.31 29.71 28.59
N LEU A 533 27.55 29.09 29.74
CA LEU A 533 27.95 27.69 29.83
C LEU A 533 26.81 26.74 29.31
N ALA A 534 25.56 27.11 29.53
CA ALA A 534 24.44 26.36 29.00
C ALA A 534 24.40 26.40 27.46
N MET A 535 24.60 27.58 26.88
CA MET A 535 24.62 27.71 25.41
C MET A 535 25.83 27.04 24.79
N GLU A 536 27.00 27.09 25.42
CA GLU A 536 28.18 26.35 24.99
C GLU A 536 27.92 24.83 25.01
N ALA A 537 27.38 24.32 26.12
CA ALA A 537 27.13 22.88 26.27
C ALA A 537 26.18 22.34 25.20
N ILE A 538 25.04 23.02 24.96
CA ILE A 538 24.09 22.57 23.97
C ILE A 538 24.61 22.73 22.53
N ASN A 539 25.40 23.78 22.24
CA ASN A 539 25.98 23.94 20.92
C ASN A 539 26.98 22.82 20.60
N GLU A 540 27.87 22.46 21.54
CA GLU A 540 28.80 21.33 21.36
C GLU A 540 28.10 20.04 21.05
N VAL A 541 26.98 19.70 21.72
CA VAL A 541 26.22 18.51 21.46
C VAL A 541 25.55 18.59 20.09
N ILE A 542 24.89 19.71 19.76
CA ILE A 542 24.25 19.91 18.47
C ILE A 542 25.26 19.79 17.32
N ASP A 543 26.47 20.34 17.46
CA ASP A 543 27.52 20.27 16.44
C ASP A 543 28.00 18.83 16.21
N GLU A 544 28.05 17.99 17.24
CA GLU A 544 28.31 16.54 17.10
C GLU A 544 27.18 15.81 16.36
N TYR A 545 25.94 16.12 16.68
CA TYR A 545 24.78 15.58 15.99
C TYR A 545 24.65 16.11 14.55
N ALA A 546 25.09 17.35 14.25
CA ALA A 546 25.09 17.94 12.92
C ALA A 546 25.94 17.16 11.90
N GLY A 547 27.00 16.48 12.36
CA GLY A 547 27.78 15.55 11.55
C GLY A 547 26.96 14.45 10.90
N PHE A 548 25.72 14.24 11.33
CA PHE A 548 24.80 13.24 10.79
C PHE A 548 23.82 13.77 9.71
N GLY A 549 23.91 15.05 9.26
CA GLY A 549 23.05 15.63 8.21
C GLY A 549 21.57 15.75 8.60
N ILE A 550 21.27 15.61 9.90
CA ILE A 550 19.89 15.62 10.43
C ILE A 550 19.31 17.06 10.41
N PHE A 551 20.17 18.07 10.29
CA PHE A 551 19.82 19.49 10.46
C PHE A 551 19.83 20.32 9.17
N ASP A 552 19.81 19.69 8.00
CA ASP A 552 19.95 20.39 6.71
C ASP A 552 18.65 21.03 6.20
N THR A 553 17.50 20.81 6.89
CA THR A 553 16.20 21.37 6.50
C THR A 553 15.88 22.65 7.29
N ALA A 554 15.07 23.56 6.69
CA ALA A 554 14.60 24.77 7.39
C ALA A 554 13.80 24.45 8.66
N GLU A 555 13.06 23.34 8.66
CA GLU A 555 12.27 22.85 9.79
C GLU A 555 13.18 22.40 10.94
N SER A 556 14.23 21.62 10.65
CA SER A 556 15.19 21.20 11.66
C SER A 556 16.00 22.36 12.23
N GLN A 557 16.33 23.37 11.43
CA GLN A 557 16.94 24.62 11.89
C GLN A 557 16.06 25.38 12.87
N HIS A 558 14.75 25.45 12.61
CA HIS A 558 13.78 26.03 13.52
C HIS A 558 13.72 25.25 14.84
N SER A 559 13.65 23.93 14.75
CA SER A 559 13.64 23.02 15.91
C SER A 559 14.89 23.19 16.78
N ILE A 560 16.08 23.32 16.19
CA ILE A 560 17.33 23.62 16.91
C ILE A 560 17.24 24.94 17.67
N SER A 561 16.73 25.98 17.02
CA SER A 561 16.61 27.30 17.66
C SER A 561 15.67 27.24 18.86
N HIS A 562 14.57 26.52 18.75
CA HIS A 562 13.63 26.27 19.83
C HIS A 562 14.27 25.45 20.96
N MET A 563 15.00 24.37 20.62
CA MET A 563 15.71 23.55 21.61
C MET A 563 16.69 24.35 22.46
N LYS A 564 17.48 25.20 21.81
CA LYS A 564 18.45 26.08 22.53
C LYS A 564 17.73 26.99 23.54
N ALA A 565 16.59 27.56 23.14
CA ALA A 565 15.80 28.41 24.03
C ALA A 565 15.21 27.62 25.21
N VAL A 566 14.65 26.44 24.94
CA VAL A 566 14.10 25.54 25.97
C VAL A 566 15.21 25.08 26.93
N PHE A 567 16.36 24.66 26.40
CA PHE A 567 17.50 24.24 27.24
C PHE A 567 17.97 25.31 28.21
N LYS A 568 18.12 26.55 27.72
CA LYS A 568 18.45 27.69 28.57
C LYS A 568 17.45 27.89 29.72
N GLN A 569 16.15 27.78 29.44
CA GLN A 569 15.07 27.83 30.45
C GLN A 569 15.15 26.67 31.42
N THR A 570 15.44 25.46 30.93
CA THR A 570 15.58 24.25 31.77
C THR A 570 16.74 24.42 32.76
N VAL A 571 17.91 24.86 32.31
CA VAL A 571 19.07 25.09 33.18
C VAL A 571 18.75 26.18 34.21
N TRP A 572 18.07 27.26 33.83
CA TRP A 572 17.60 28.29 34.76
C TRP A 572 16.66 27.71 35.82
N ALA A 573 15.68 26.92 35.43
CA ALA A 573 14.72 26.31 36.33
C ALA A 573 15.38 25.33 37.31
N LEU A 574 16.27 24.47 36.82
CA LEU A 574 17.05 23.54 37.65
C LEU A 574 17.95 24.30 38.65
N THR A 575 18.68 25.31 38.20
CA THR A 575 19.53 26.15 39.07
C THR A 575 18.69 26.79 40.16
N THR A 576 17.52 27.32 39.81
CA THR A 576 16.61 27.97 40.78
C THR A 576 16.06 26.95 41.80
N GLN A 577 15.72 25.72 41.34
CA GLN A 577 15.27 24.65 42.20
C GLN A 577 16.35 24.20 43.17
N ILE A 578 17.57 23.97 42.67
CA ILE A 578 18.71 23.53 43.50
C ILE A 578 19.02 24.57 44.59
N ARG A 579 19.06 25.86 44.24
CA ARG A 579 19.31 26.95 45.18
C ARG A 579 18.29 27.10 46.31
N ARG A 580 17.08 26.58 46.11
CA ARG A 580 16.01 26.57 47.14
C ARG A 580 16.09 25.37 48.08
N GLY A 581 16.91 24.39 47.79
CA GLY A 581 17.09 23.18 48.56
C GLY A 581 18.47 23.07 49.20
N SER A 582 18.63 21.98 49.98
CA SER A 582 19.93 21.66 50.61
C SER A 582 20.64 20.49 49.96
N PHE A 583 20.05 19.89 48.93
CA PHE A 583 20.61 18.77 48.19
C PHE A 583 21.60 19.28 47.15
N VAL A 584 22.76 18.65 47.11
CA VAL A 584 23.86 19.00 46.16
C VAL A 584 23.87 17.96 45.04
N PRO A 585 23.75 18.35 43.77
CA PRO A 585 23.92 17.43 42.65
C PRO A 585 25.33 16.82 42.66
N GLU A 586 25.41 15.48 42.68
CA GLU A 586 26.69 14.77 42.80
C GLU A 586 27.05 14.00 41.53
N ARG A 587 26.08 13.33 40.92
CA ARG A 587 26.31 12.53 39.72
C ARG A 587 25.24 12.77 38.69
N PHE A 588 25.67 12.85 37.42
CA PHE A 588 24.79 12.99 36.24
C PHE A 588 25.04 11.85 35.30
N GLU A 589 23.97 11.34 34.68
CA GLU A 589 23.97 10.34 33.61
C GLU A 589 24.88 9.14 33.93
N PHE A 590 24.88 8.68 35.17
CA PHE A 590 25.73 7.56 35.53
C PHE A 590 25.05 6.21 35.30
N SER A 591 25.81 5.29 34.69
CA SER A 591 25.34 3.93 34.46
C SER A 591 25.64 3.05 35.67
N PHE A 592 24.66 2.21 36.03
CA PHE A 592 24.86 1.15 37.01
C PHE A 592 24.74 -0.22 36.34
N TYR A 593 25.36 -1.18 36.95
CA TYR A 593 25.43 -2.54 36.48
C TYR A 593 25.31 -3.47 37.68
N GLU A 594 24.35 -4.39 37.62
CA GLU A 594 24.09 -5.40 38.66
C GLU A 594 23.90 -6.76 38.01
N SER A 595 24.62 -7.75 38.50
CA SER A 595 24.56 -9.12 38.00
C SER A 595 23.76 -9.98 38.97
N LEU A 596 22.69 -10.60 38.46
CA LEU A 596 21.83 -11.48 39.25
C LEU A 596 21.93 -12.91 38.74
N ASP A 597 22.30 -13.81 39.65
CA ASP A 597 22.27 -15.24 39.36
C ASP A 597 20.87 -15.81 39.54
N MET A 598 20.34 -16.33 38.46
CA MET A 598 19.01 -16.93 38.40
C MET A 598 19.07 -18.45 38.50
N ALA A 599 17.96 -19.11 38.70
CA ALA A 599 17.89 -20.57 38.69
C ALA A 599 18.35 -21.17 37.34
N ASN A 600 18.89 -22.41 37.34
CA ASN A 600 19.30 -23.15 36.15
C ASN A 600 20.51 -22.59 35.37
N ASP A 601 21.53 -22.08 36.05
CA ASP A 601 22.77 -21.54 35.47
C ASP A 601 22.53 -20.40 34.45
N VAL A 602 21.59 -19.56 34.75
CA VAL A 602 21.28 -18.36 33.97
C VAL A 602 21.68 -17.12 34.79
N THR A 603 22.50 -16.26 34.21
CA THR A 603 22.87 -14.98 34.79
C THR A 603 22.19 -13.86 34.02
N VAL A 604 21.64 -12.90 34.74
CA VAL A 604 20.99 -11.71 34.18
C VAL A 604 21.73 -10.47 34.64
N ASP A 605 22.31 -9.76 33.69
CA ASP A 605 22.96 -8.47 33.94
C ASP A 605 21.97 -7.35 33.72
N ILE A 606 21.62 -6.66 34.79
CA ILE A 606 20.76 -5.48 34.76
C ILE A 606 21.62 -4.25 34.55
N LYS A 607 21.37 -3.57 33.44
CA LYS A 607 21.98 -2.27 33.12
C LYS A 607 20.92 -1.18 33.27
N GLY A 608 21.29 -0.09 33.89
CA GLY A 608 20.44 1.09 34.00
C GLY A 608 21.28 2.35 33.96
N ARG A 609 20.63 3.46 33.66
CA ARG A 609 21.22 4.79 33.70
C ARG A 609 20.34 5.68 34.59
N VAL A 610 20.97 6.43 35.46
CA VAL A 610 20.32 7.39 36.34
C VAL A 610 20.68 8.79 35.87
N ASP A 611 19.69 9.60 35.57
CA ASP A 611 19.91 10.95 35.02
C ASP A 611 20.64 11.85 36.01
N ARG A 612 20.24 11.86 37.28
CA ARG A 612 20.89 12.64 38.32
C ARG A 612 20.68 12.07 39.71
N THR A 613 21.73 12.13 40.54
CA THR A 613 21.63 11.91 41.99
C THR A 613 22.09 13.14 42.74
N ASP A 614 21.27 13.55 43.69
CA ASP A 614 21.59 14.65 44.63
C ASP A 614 21.78 14.07 46.04
N THR A 615 22.74 14.59 46.78
CA THR A 615 23.04 14.13 48.14
C THR A 615 22.91 15.27 49.15
N TYR A 616 22.55 14.92 50.35
CA TYR A 616 22.49 15.80 51.50
C TYR A 616 22.91 15.02 52.73
N THR A 617 23.84 15.60 53.55
CA THR A 617 24.29 14.99 54.80
C THR A 617 23.79 15.80 55.99
N ASP A 618 23.08 15.14 56.90
CA ASP A 618 22.57 15.71 58.12
C ASP A 618 22.81 14.76 59.31
N GLU A 619 23.37 15.27 60.38
CA GLU A 619 23.73 14.50 61.58
C GLU A 619 24.46 13.18 61.31
N GLY A 620 25.34 13.15 60.29
CA GLY A 620 26.10 11.94 59.89
C GLY A 620 25.28 10.93 59.08
N ARG A 621 24.04 11.26 58.68
CA ARG A 621 23.21 10.46 57.79
C ARG A 621 23.26 11.03 56.39
N LEU A 622 23.53 10.17 55.40
CA LEU A 622 23.50 10.53 53.99
C LEU A 622 22.12 10.30 53.42
N PHE A 623 21.48 11.34 52.91
CA PHE A 623 20.27 11.30 52.14
C PHE A 623 20.60 11.38 50.65
N VAL A 624 20.04 10.46 49.87
CA VAL A 624 20.25 10.41 48.40
C VAL A 624 18.88 10.58 47.73
N LYS A 625 18.83 11.52 46.80
CA LYS A 625 17.68 11.75 45.91
C LYS A 625 18.04 11.34 44.49
N VAL A 626 17.26 10.44 43.94
CA VAL A 626 17.39 10.01 42.54
C VAL A 626 16.36 10.78 41.71
N LEU A 627 16.82 11.35 40.62
CA LEU A 627 16.02 12.17 39.70
C LEU A 627 16.10 11.60 38.29
N ASP A 628 14.95 11.57 37.64
CA ASP A 628 14.77 11.20 36.25
C ASP A 628 14.19 12.41 35.52
N TYR A 629 14.83 12.84 34.44
CA TYR A 629 14.39 13.97 33.61
C TYR A 629 13.40 13.47 32.54
N ASN A 630 12.25 12.97 32.98
CA ASN A 630 11.23 12.51 32.05
C ASN A 630 10.70 13.69 31.22
N CYS A 631 10.98 13.70 29.92
CA CYS A 631 10.54 14.75 29.01
C CYS A 631 9.06 14.57 28.68
N LEU A 632 8.18 15.00 29.60
CA LEU A 632 6.71 14.83 29.53
C LEU A 632 6.01 15.58 28.38
N LEU A 633 6.75 16.21 27.47
CA LEU A 633 6.11 17.01 26.42
C LEU A 633 5.46 16.20 25.30
N TYR A 634 5.74 14.88 25.14
CA TYR A 634 5.21 14.08 24.02
C TYR A 634 4.99 12.58 24.29
N THR A 635 4.96 12.11 25.52
CA THR A 635 4.65 10.70 25.79
C THR A 635 3.27 10.57 26.42
N SER A 636 2.50 9.58 25.95
CA SER A 636 1.32 9.10 26.65
C SER A 636 1.70 8.81 28.11
N PRO A 637 0.85 9.14 29.09
CA PRO A 637 1.17 8.90 30.49
C PRO A 637 1.58 7.44 30.70
N SER A 638 2.73 7.24 31.33
CA SER A 638 3.20 5.91 31.71
C SER A 638 2.16 5.29 32.65
N PRO A 639 1.96 3.96 32.63
CA PRO A 639 1.10 3.30 33.61
C PRO A 639 1.45 3.61 35.07
N ARG A 640 2.65 4.10 35.36
CA ARG A 640 3.06 4.60 36.67
C ARG A 640 2.40 5.92 37.05
N ASP A 641 2.07 6.77 36.08
CA ASP A 641 1.44 8.07 36.35
C ASP A 641 -0.06 7.94 36.68
N LEU A 642 -0.64 6.79 36.37
CA LEU A 642 -2.06 6.46 36.67
C LEU A 642 -2.26 5.78 38.04
N SER A 643 -1.19 5.41 38.75
CA SER A 643 -1.28 4.69 40.03
C SER A 643 -1.17 5.58 41.28
N THR A 644 -1.10 6.90 41.12
CA THR A 644 -0.99 7.89 42.24
C THR A 644 -2.16 8.86 42.32
N SER A 645 -3.37 8.42 41.92
CA SER A 645 -4.62 9.16 42.24
C SER A 645 -5.54 8.32 43.12
#